data_0a2c155124e52819b19480804368b86a
#
_entry.id   0a2c155124e52819b19480804368b86a
#
_cell.length_a   1.000
_cell.length_b   1.000
_cell.length_c   1.000
_cell.angle_alpha   90.00
_cell.angle_beta   90.00
_cell.angle_gamma   90.00
#
_symmetry.space_group_name_H-M   'P 1'
#
loop_
_entity.id
_entity.type
_entity.pdbx_description
1 polymer ?
#
loop_
_entity_poly.entity_id
_entity_poly.type
_entity_poly.pdbx_seq_one_letter_code
_entity_poly.pdbx_strand_id
1 'polypeptide(L)'
;MKPIRLLSLLVMTAILNFSCQSSTPSFVKVEDGLFCCEGYPSHFIGTNFWYGAILASDGQGGDIERLEAELDTLKSLGMINLRVLVGGDGPDGIPTRVEPTLQKEAGVYNEDIFRGLDRLLVELAERDMKAVLYLNNSWEWSGGYGMYLEWAGEGKALIPAIDGWPQFMSHVSRFVTSDKAKSLFADHVRTVVSRTNSITGKPYSEDPAIFSWQIGNEPRCFRADPEGQQTFADWLWESAALIKSIDPNHMVSTGSEGLWGCEGSMELYEKIHSCPDIDYMNIHIWPYNWQWVTEDTLSENLPVAIENTDKYIDDHLAVAAKYGKPVVLEEFGFPRDGFQFAQGSPTTARDAYYGHVFARIADSAAEGGLFAGVNFWGWGGLASQSETNIYWKRGDDYCGDPAQEQQGLNSVYAGDESTVRIIKNAADAVNDALKPSAWFDIFENDGIFAEEGVNRIKIEMKSPKDCKVRVELDLSTDFGEHVASFSRKVEIVSGVASVAVDARFAPGFYNAVLYLVEEDGARTELASTNLGCAPEKIVSAQNKQPDFDEFWSRTLDELSQVDPQYRLILLEEHSNDVRRSYRVDMKSLGGESISGLLVEPVAPGKYPVMIHYMGYSSDVWFIDPSSNPDRIEFMLCVRNQAFNRLPGEEADWCARGVESKDAYYYRGAFADAVRAVDFVSTLEKADAGHIFAQGESQGGALTLVAASLDHRIKAIAPSAPFLSDFQDYFRLADWPGDPIINAAREKGISDDELYKTLSYFDVMNFTDRIACPVIMAIGLQDPVCPPHTNFAGYNNIKTEKSWVCYPLSGHNVWEQKEWPKTKEDFFQYIYKH
;
A
#
# COMPACT_ATOMS: atom_id res chain seq x y z
N MET A 1 -4.92 71.83 -42.28
CA MET A 1 -5.57 72.11 -41.01
C MET A 1 -6.57 70.95 -40.78
N LYS A 2 -6.19 69.95 -39.97
CA LYS A 2 -7.10 68.89 -39.56
C LYS A 2 -7.36 69.04 -38.05
N PRO A 3 -8.61 68.90 -37.60
CA PRO A 3 -8.91 68.94 -36.16
C PRO A 3 -8.50 67.64 -35.48
N ILE A 4 -7.82 67.83 -34.40
CA ILE A 4 -7.45 66.82 -33.42
C ILE A 4 -8.74 66.30 -32.77
N ARG A 5 -9.08 65.04 -32.99
CA ARG A 5 -10.12 64.32 -32.20
C ARG A 5 -9.57 63.99 -30.84
N LEU A 6 -10.08 64.60 -29.82
CA LEU A 6 -9.96 64.23 -28.44
C LEU A 6 -10.66 62.89 -28.25
N LEU A 7 -9.90 61.83 -28.16
CA LEU A 7 -10.41 60.48 -27.78
C LEU A 7 -10.51 60.50 -26.27
N SER A 8 -11.68 60.68 -25.74
CA SER A 8 -12.03 60.49 -24.36
C SER A 8 -11.73 59.05 -23.99
N LEU A 9 -10.68 58.85 -23.23
CA LEU A 9 -10.39 57.61 -22.54
C LEU A 9 -11.46 57.42 -21.43
N LEU A 10 -12.60 56.84 -21.77
CA LEU A 10 -13.49 56.24 -20.78
C LEU A 10 -12.69 55.01 -20.24
N VAL A 11 -11.95 55.25 -19.18
CA VAL A 11 -11.51 54.20 -18.30
C VAL A 11 -12.80 53.64 -17.66
N MET A 12 -13.38 52.65 -18.32
CA MET A 12 -14.30 51.74 -17.69
C MET A 12 -13.45 50.97 -16.65
N THR A 13 -13.45 51.53 -15.44
CA THR A 13 -13.17 50.74 -14.26
C THR A 13 -14.25 49.67 -14.21
N ALA A 14 -13.99 48.54 -14.90
CA ALA A 14 -14.59 47.29 -14.55
C ALA A 14 -14.10 47.03 -13.12
N ILE A 15 -14.86 47.44 -12.16
CA ILE A 15 -14.86 46.84 -10.84
C ILE A 15 -15.22 45.39 -11.12
N LEU A 16 -14.22 44.58 -11.27
CA LEU A 16 -14.31 43.16 -11.00
C LEU A 16 -14.75 43.10 -9.53
N ASN A 17 -16.04 43.11 -9.31
CA ASN A 17 -16.61 42.48 -8.17
C ASN A 17 -16.17 40.99 -8.32
N PHE A 18 -14.98 40.67 -7.82
CA PHE A 18 -14.81 39.40 -7.19
C PHE A 18 -15.85 39.40 -6.08
N SER A 19 -17.04 38.92 -6.34
CA SER A 19 -17.85 38.36 -5.33
C SER A 19 -16.97 37.18 -4.84
N CYS A 20 -16.26 37.38 -3.75
CA CYS A 20 -16.04 36.33 -2.82
C CYS A 20 -17.45 35.76 -2.62
N GLN A 21 -17.82 34.72 -3.35
CA GLN A 21 -18.82 33.82 -2.86
C GLN A 21 -18.19 33.36 -1.55
N SER A 22 -18.67 33.89 -0.45
CA SER A 22 -18.51 33.27 0.84
C SER A 22 -19.13 31.89 0.65
N SER A 23 -18.30 30.88 0.40
CA SER A 23 -18.75 29.50 0.51
C SER A 23 -19.36 29.38 1.89
N THR A 24 -20.61 29.00 1.97
CA THR A 24 -21.27 28.71 3.25
C THR A 24 -20.34 27.73 3.98
N PRO A 25 -20.01 27.96 5.27
CA PRO A 25 -19.14 27.07 5.99
C PRO A 25 -19.63 25.62 5.86
N SER A 26 -18.76 24.72 5.46
CA SER A 26 -19.12 23.32 5.23
C SER A 26 -18.87 22.52 6.48
N PHE A 27 -19.96 22.03 7.08
CA PHE A 27 -19.94 21.19 8.27
C PHE A 27 -19.92 19.70 7.87
N VAL A 28 -19.20 18.90 8.65
CA VAL A 28 -19.28 17.45 8.51
C VAL A 28 -20.62 16.97 9.07
N LYS A 29 -21.29 16.09 8.33
CA LYS A 29 -22.59 15.49 8.71
C LYS A 29 -22.55 14.00 8.43
N VAL A 30 -23.52 13.29 8.99
CA VAL A 30 -23.75 11.88 8.63
C VAL A 30 -24.83 11.83 7.56
N GLU A 31 -24.48 11.27 6.40
CA GLU A 31 -25.37 11.04 5.27
C GLU A 31 -25.20 9.59 4.81
N ASP A 32 -26.30 8.83 4.73
CA ASP A 32 -26.31 7.41 4.34
C ASP A 32 -25.33 6.53 5.16
N GLY A 33 -25.12 6.86 6.44
CA GLY A 33 -24.23 6.12 7.34
C GLY A 33 -22.75 6.49 7.24
N LEU A 34 -22.37 7.49 6.44
CA LEU A 34 -21.01 7.96 6.27
C LEU A 34 -20.85 9.40 6.73
N PHE A 35 -19.65 9.77 7.17
CA PHE A 35 -19.32 11.18 7.31
C PHE A 35 -19.23 11.82 5.93
N CYS A 36 -19.86 12.95 5.77
CA CYS A 36 -19.84 13.71 4.53
C CYS A 36 -19.51 15.18 4.79
N CYS A 37 -18.60 15.73 4.00
CA CYS A 37 -18.29 17.14 3.94
C CYS A 37 -18.46 17.61 2.49
N GLU A 38 -19.33 18.62 2.26
CA GLU A 38 -19.68 19.08 0.90
C GLU A 38 -20.23 17.97 -0.02
N GLY A 39 -20.90 16.99 0.57
CA GLY A 39 -21.40 15.80 -0.14
C GLY A 39 -20.30 14.80 -0.51
N TYR A 40 -19.07 14.92 0.02
CA TYR A 40 -18.00 13.95 -0.16
C TYR A 40 -17.86 13.04 1.05
N PRO A 41 -17.86 11.70 0.90
CA PRO A 41 -17.63 10.79 2.01
C PRO A 41 -16.23 11.00 2.57
N SER A 42 -16.12 10.86 3.87
CA SER A 42 -14.87 11.06 4.59
C SER A 42 -14.64 9.91 5.55
N HIS A 43 -13.52 9.23 5.39
CA HIS A 43 -12.92 8.39 6.42
C HIS A 43 -11.65 9.09 6.87
N PHE A 44 -11.21 8.88 8.09
CA PHE A 44 -10.04 9.60 8.58
C PHE A 44 -9.15 8.79 9.51
N ILE A 45 -7.88 9.16 9.52
CA ILE A 45 -6.92 8.84 10.57
C ILE A 45 -6.61 10.13 11.29
N GLY A 46 -6.69 10.09 12.61
CA GLY A 46 -6.40 11.20 13.49
C GLY A 46 -5.71 10.73 14.77
N THR A 47 -5.63 11.61 15.74
CA THR A 47 -4.97 11.32 17.01
C THR A 47 -5.63 12.05 18.17
N ASN A 48 -5.39 11.55 19.38
CA ASN A 48 -5.65 12.30 20.60
C ASN A 48 -4.57 13.36 20.81
N PHE A 49 -5.00 14.60 20.87
CA PHE A 49 -4.21 15.81 21.14
C PHE A 49 -4.83 16.55 22.31
N TRP A 50 -5.12 15.79 23.39
CA TRP A 50 -5.94 16.24 24.50
C TRP A 50 -5.45 17.56 25.13
N TYR A 51 -4.16 17.82 25.10
CA TYR A 51 -3.52 19.01 25.68
C TYR A 51 -3.49 20.23 24.72
N GLY A 52 -4.10 20.13 23.55
CA GLY A 52 -4.03 21.15 22.50
C GLY A 52 -4.46 22.54 22.95
N ALA A 53 -5.53 22.67 23.76
CA ALA A 53 -5.98 23.95 24.28
C ALA A 53 -4.97 24.58 25.27
N ILE A 54 -4.25 23.77 26.06
CA ILE A 54 -3.21 24.22 26.97
C ILE A 54 -2.00 24.67 26.15
N LEU A 55 -1.54 23.87 25.20
CA LEU A 55 -0.39 24.18 24.35
C LEU A 55 -0.59 25.49 23.56
N ALA A 56 -1.82 25.75 23.11
CA ALA A 56 -2.21 26.93 22.36
C ALA A 56 -2.43 28.20 23.24
N SER A 57 -2.34 28.09 24.58
CA SER A 57 -2.60 29.18 25.51
C SER A 57 -1.40 30.13 25.63
N ASP A 58 -1.67 31.35 26.10
CA ASP A 58 -0.63 32.31 26.49
C ASP A 58 -0.14 32.07 27.94
N GLY A 59 -0.77 31.12 28.63
CA GLY A 59 -0.54 30.81 30.05
C GLY A 59 0.50 29.72 30.30
N GLN A 60 0.47 29.16 31.51
CA GLN A 60 1.33 28.05 31.89
C GLN A 60 1.07 26.83 31.00
N GLY A 61 2.13 26.23 30.48
CA GLY A 61 2.08 25.07 29.59
C GLY A 61 1.81 25.41 28.13
N GLY A 62 1.65 26.72 27.80
CA GLY A 62 1.50 27.19 26.41
C GLY A 62 2.84 27.31 25.72
N ASP A 63 2.88 26.88 24.45
CA ASP A 63 3.99 27.00 23.53
C ASP A 63 3.44 27.03 22.10
N ILE A 64 3.31 28.23 21.57
CA ILE A 64 2.67 28.44 20.27
C ILE A 64 3.58 27.98 19.13
N GLU A 65 4.89 28.16 19.24
CA GLU A 65 5.83 27.72 18.22
C GLU A 65 5.81 26.19 18.10
N ARG A 66 5.73 25.50 19.24
CA ARG A 66 5.55 24.05 19.26
C ARG A 66 4.18 23.64 18.68
N LEU A 67 3.10 24.34 19.04
CA LEU A 67 1.76 24.05 18.50
C LEU A 67 1.76 24.07 16.97
N GLU A 68 2.26 25.17 16.38
CA GLU A 68 2.31 25.31 14.92
C GLU A 68 3.14 24.18 14.27
N ALA A 69 4.32 23.86 14.83
CA ALA A 69 5.17 22.78 14.33
C ALA A 69 4.52 21.38 14.47
N GLU A 70 3.79 21.14 15.58
CA GLU A 70 3.04 19.90 15.78
C GLU A 70 1.92 19.74 14.73
N LEU A 71 1.14 20.80 14.51
CA LEU A 71 0.04 20.79 13.55
C LEU A 71 0.55 20.65 12.10
N ASP A 72 1.66 21.30 11.74
CA ASP A 72 2.29 21.14 10.43
C ASP A 72 2.78 19.71 10.23
N THR A 73 3.37 19.10 11.27
CA THR A 73 3.81 17.71 11.24
C THR A 73 2.61 16.78 11.05
N LEU A 74 1.56 16.92 11.85
CA LEU A 74 0.34 16.11 11.76
C LEU A 74 -0.31 16.23 10.38
N LYS A 75 -0.42 17.45 9.85
CA LYS A 75 -0.95 17.68 8.49
C LYS A 75 -0.11 16.98 7.42
N SER A 76 1.23 17.06 7.52
CA SER A 76 2.14 16.40 6.57
C SER A 76 2.01 14.88 6.57
N LEU A 77 1.60 14.31 7.70
CA LEU A 77 1.31 12.89 7.86
C LEU A 77 -0.10 12.50 7.37
N GLY A 78 -0.90 13.46 6.90
CA GLY A 78 -2.27 13.21 6.42
C GLY A 78 -3.31 13.09 7.53
N MET A 79 -2.97 13.42 8.77
CA MET A 79 -3.92 13.45 9.88
C MET A 79 -4.75 14.73 9.85
N ILE A 80 -6.06 14.58 9.80
CA ILE A 80 -6.99 15.71 9.64
C ILE A 80 -7.96 15.86 10.83
N ASN A 81 -7.96 14.90 11.77
CA ASN A 81 -8.87 14.92 12.92
C ASN A 81 -8.09 14.83 14.23
N LEU A 82 -8.35 15.75 15.15
CA LEU A 82 -7.75 15.78 16.46
C LEU A 82 -8.84 15.68 17.53
N ARG A 83 -8.67 14.79 18.50
CA ARG A 83 -9.56 14.70 19.67
C ARG A 83 -8.95 15.48 20.84
N VAL A 84 -9.66 16.50 21.31
CA VAL A 84 -9.14 17.55 22.18
C VAL A 84 -10.03 17.72 23.42
N LEU A 85 -9.41 17.77 24.61
CA LEU A 85 -10.08 18.18 25.84
C LEU A 85 -10.29 19.71 25.82
N VAL A 86 -11.51 20.17 26.03
CA VAL A 86 -11.76 21.62 26.16
C VAL A 86 -11.06 22.24 27.36
N GLY A 87 -10.77 21.45 28.37
CA GLY A 87 -9.96 21.76 29.54
C GLY A 87 -10.38 20.98 30.77
N GLY A 88 -9.56 20.96 31.80
CA GLY A 88 -9.81 20.26 33.05
C GLY A 88 -10.68 21.05 34.04
N ASP A 89 -11.24 20.32 34.99
CA ASP A 89 -12.11 20.82 36.08
C ASP A 89 -11.39 20.76 37.44
N GLY A 90 -11.58 21.75 38.28
CA GLY A 90 -11.08 21.84 39.64
C GLY A 90 -9.85 22.71 39.82
N PRO A 91 -9.34 22.82 41.05
CA PRO A 91 -8.16 23.65 41.34
C PRO A 91 -6.88 23.02 40.78
N ASP A 92 -5.91 23.86 40.39
CA ASP A 92 -4.56 23.43 40.00
C ASP A 92 -3.79 22.82 41.20
N GLY A 93 -2.74 22.02 40.92
CA GLY A 93 -1.87 21.43 41.94
C GLY A 93 -2.42 20.17 42.60
N ILE A 94 -3.46 19.57 42.05
CA ILE A 94 -3.94 18.26 42.47
C ILE A 94 -3.07 17.17 41.83
N PRO A 95 -2.53 16.23 42.60
CA PRO A 95 -1.73 15.12 42.03
C PRO A 95 -2.51 14.36 40.94
N THR A 96 -1.83 13.92 39.92
CA THR A 96 -2.37 13.15 38.77
C THR A 96 -3.37 13.90 37.88
N ARG A 97 -3.67 15.18 38.15
CA ARG A 97 -4.58 15.97 37.32
C ARG A 97 -3.87 16.87 36.34
N VAL A 98 -4.54 17.07 35.21
CA VAL A 98 -4.15 18.05 34.17
C VAL A 98 -4.25 19.46 34.75
N GLU A 99 -3.23 20.27 34.51
CA GLU A 99 -3.17 21.68 34.84
C GLU A 99 -2.42 22.51 33.80
N PRO A 100 -2.74 23.79 33.58
CA PRO A 100 -3.79 24.56 34.26
C PRO A 100 -5.20 24.11 33.88
N THR A 101 -6.13 24.18 34.80
CA THR A 101 -7.52 23.80 34.57
C THR A 101 -8.29 24.91 33.87
N LEU A 102 -9.32 24.51 33.09
CA LEU A 102 -10.25 25.46 32.45
C LEU A 102 -11.25 26.01 33.45
N GLN A 103 -11.89 25.13 34.22
CA GLN A 103 -12.90 25.55 35.23
C GLN A 103 -12.36 25.31 36.63
N LYS A 104 -11.90 26.35 37.32
CA LYS A 104 -11.27 26.26 38.66
C LYS A 104 -12.28 26.04 39.79
N GLU A 105 -13.44 26.65 39.66
CA GLU A 105 -14.63 26.46 40.53
C GLU A 105 -15.85 26.43 39.60
N ALA A 106 -16.96 25.89 40.06
CA ALA A 106 -18.16 25.81 39.22
C ALA A 106 -18.55 27.18 38.63
N GLY A 107 -18.53 27.31 37.31
CA GLY A 107 -18.81 28.53 36.57
C GLY A 107 -17.70 29.58 36.55
N VAL A 108 -16.51 29.28 37.08
CA VAL A 108 -15.34 30.19 37.11
C VAL A 108 -14.26 29.66 36.16
N TYR A 109 -14.14 30.31 35.01
CA TYR A 109 -13.30 29.84 33.91
C TYR A 109 -11.96 30.57 33.82
N ASN A 110 -10.96 29.86 33.35
CA ASN A 110 -9.64 30.37 33.03
C ASN A 110 -9.63 30.82 31.54
N GLU A 111 -9.64 32.15 31.35
CA GLU A 111 -9.67 32.72 29.98
C GLU A 111 -8.40 32.48 29.17
N ASP A 112 -7.25 32.15 29.80
CA ASP A 112 -6.04 31.77 29.05
C ASP A 112 -6.25 30.45 28.31
N ILE A 113 -6.91 29.46 28.94
CA ILE A 113 -7.23 28.18 28.32
C ILE A 113 -8.33 28.35 27.25
N PHE A 114 -9.33 29.16 27.51
CA PHE A 114 -10.34 29.50 26.51
C PHE A 114 -9.74 30.18 25.26
N ARG A 115 -8.81 31.14 25.46
CA ARG A 115 -8.09 31.73 24.32
C ARG A 115 -7.18 30.73 23.61
N GLY A 116 -6.61 29.79 24.35
CA GLY A 116 -5.88 28.68 23.77
C GLY A 116 -6.77 27.82 22.87
N LEU A 117 -7.98 27.47 23.33
CA LEU A 117 -8.95 26.75 22.50
C LEU A 117 -9.37 27.57 21.27
N ASP A 118 -9.64 28.88 21.46
CA ASP A 118 -9.94 29.82 20.34
C ASP A 118 -8.83 29.79 19.28
N ARG A 119 -7.55 29.88 19.73
CA ARG A 119 -6.38 29.84 18.83
C ARG A 119 -6.20 28.50 18.16
N LEU A 120 -6.35 27.41 18.89
CA LEU A 120 -6.26 26.06 18.31
C LEU A 120 -7.24 25.88 17.14
N LEU A 121 -8.48 26.35 17.28
CA LEU A 121 -9.47 26.27 16.21
C LEU A 121 -9.07 27.11 14.98
N VAL A 122 -8.46 28.29 15.19
CA VAL A 122 -7.91 29.11 14.09
C VAL A 122 -6.80 28.35 13.36
N GLU A 123 -5.83 27.81 14.08
CA GLU A 123 -4.69 27.07 13.53
C GLU A 123 -5.14 25.81 12.78
N LEU A 124 -6.17 25.12 13.28
CA LEU A 124 -6.77 23.96 12.60
C LEU A 124 -7.46 24.38 11.31
N ALA A 125 -8.24 25.46 11.33
CA ALA A 125 -8.93 25.99 10.15
C ALA A 125 -7.96 26.38 9.03
N GLU A 126 -6.82 27.00 9.36
CA GLU A 126 -5.78 27.37 8.40
C GLU A 126 -5.12 26.16 7.73
N ARG A 127 -5.20 24.97 8.37
CA ARG A 127 -4.62 23.71 7.88
C ARG A 127 -5.66 22.72 7.34
N ASP A 128 -6.94 23.11 7.20
CA ASP A 128 -8.05 22.19 6.87
C ASP A 128 -8.08 20.96 7.79
N MET A 129 -7.85 21.16 9.07
CA MET A 129 -7.94 20.15 10.12
C MET A 129 -9.16 20.43 10.98
N LYS A 130 -9.62 19.41 11.70
CA LYS A 130 -10.82 19.49 12.53
C LYS A 130 -10.59 18.91 13.92
N ALA A 131 -11.36 19.39 14.88
CA ALA A 131 -11.31 18.92 16.26
C ALA A 131 -12.63 18.27 16.69
N VAL A 132 -12.55 17.11 17.35
CA VAL A 132 -13.56 16.58 18.25
C VAL A 132 -13.30 17.19 19.63
N LEU A 133 -14.25 17.94 20.15
CA LEU A 133 -14.13 18.65 21.43
C LEU A 133 -14.92 17.93 22.51
N TYR A 134 -14.24 17.28 23.46
CA TYR A 134 -14.94 16.63 24.57
C TYR A 134 -15.01 17.51 25.83
N LEU A 135 -16.23 17.52 26.42
CA LEU A 135 -16.65 18.53 27.37
C LEU A 135 -16.47 18.10 28.84
N ASN A 136 -16.32 16.81 29.09
CA ASN A 136 -16.23 16.23 30.43
C ASN A 136 -15.36 14.98 30.43
N ASN A 137 -15.24 14.33 31.59
CA ASN A 137 -14.55 13.08 31.79
C ASN A 137 -15.23 12.27 32.91
N SER A 138 -15.28 10.94 32.75
CA SER A 138 -15.70 10.12 33.91
C SER A 138 -14.56 9.86 34.88
N TRP A 139 -13.31 10.04 34.42
CA TRP A 139 -12.11 9.82 35.21
C TRP A 139 -11.60 11.11 35.87
N GLU A 140 -10.80 10.95 36.92
CA GLU A 140 -10.32 12.07 37.76
C GLU A 140 -9.19 12.90 37.15
N TRP A 141 -8.46 12.36 36.12
CA TRP A 141 -7.28 13.01 35.62
C TRP A 141 -7.52 14.39 34.98
N SER A 142 -8.74 14.71 34.61
CA SER A 142 -9.15 16.07 34.26
C SER A 142 -10.28 16.62 35.18
N GLY A 143 -10.46 16.06 36.36
CA GLY A 143 -11.45 16.48 37.34
C GLY A 143 -12.80 15.74 37.23
N GLY A 144 -13.50 15.90 36.13
CA GLY A 144 -14.64 15.11 35.70
C GLY A 144 -15.75 14.96 36.73
N TYR A 145 -16.45 13.80 36.76
CA TYR A 145 -17.61 13.52 37.60
C TYR A 145 -17.34 13.82 39.06
N GLY A 146 -16.15 13.52 39.59
CA GLY A 146 -15.77 13.76 40.98
C GLY A 146 -15.86 15.24 41.37
N MET A 147 -15.42 16.13 40.48
CA MET A 147 -15.45 17.59 40.72
C MET A 147 -16.87 18.12 40.70
N TYR A 148 -17.73 17.69 39.81
CA TYR A 148 -19.14 18.10 39.78
C TYR A 148 -19.90 17.65 41.04
N LEU A 149 -19.60 16.46 41.57
CA LEU A 149 -20.13 15.98 42.85
C LEU A 149 -19.62 16.83 44.03
N GLU A 150 -18.33 17.18 44.02
CA GLU A 150 -17.78 18.09 45.07
C GLU A 150 -18.44 19.47 45.04
N TRP A 151 -18.60 20.07 43.88
CA TRP A 151 -19.27 21.35 43.70
C TRP A 151 -20.79 21.28 44.02
N ALA A 152 -21.39 20.10 43.81
CA ALA A 152 -22.78 19.86 44.27
C ALA A 152 -22.89 19.76 45.78
N GLY A 153 -21.76 19.62 46.52
CA GLY A 153 -21.74 19.42 47.94
C GLY A 153 -21.95 17.98 48.40
N GLU A 154 -21.70 17.02 47.48
CA GLU A 154 -21.94 15.58 47.69
C GLU A 154 -20.66 14.80 48.05
N GLY A 155 -19.68 15.44 48.56
CA GLY A 155 -18.42 14.89 49.05
C GLY A 155 -17.23 15.35 48.19
N LYS A 156 -16.03 15.16 48.73
CA LYS A 156 -14.76 15.53 48.08
C LYS A 156 -14.52 14.64 46.86
N ALA A 157 -14.00 15.22 45.79
CA ALA A 157 -13.50 14.46 44.63
C ALA A 157 -12.35 13.53 45.04
N LEU A 158 -12.50 12.25 44.71
CA LEU A 158 -11.53 11.21 45.08
C LEU A 158 -10.50 11.01 43.96
N ILE A 159 -9.31 10.58 44.36
CA ILE A 159 -8.17 10.26 43.46
C ILE A 159 -7.89 8.75 43.59
N PRO A 160 -8.07 7.93 42.54
CA PRO A 160 -7.89 6.48 42.65
C PRO A 160 -6.54 6.04 43.22
N ALA A 161 -5.47 6.72 42.83
CA ALA A 161 -4.10 6.44 43.32
C ALA A 161 -3.90 6.70 44.82
N ILE A 162 -4.78 7.52 45.43
CA ILE A 162 -4.72 7.90 46.88
C ILE A 162 -5.83 7.21 47.64
N ASP A 163 -7.05 7.28 47.15
CA ASP A 163 -8.25 6.86 47.88
C ASP A 163 -8.69 5.41 47.52
N GLY A 164 -8.12 4.84 46.44
CA GLY A 164 -8.41 3.51 45.96
C GLY A 164 -9.54 3.47 44.93
N TRP A 165 -9.42 2.56 43.98
CA TRP A 165 -10.34 2.39 42.84
C TRP A 165 -11.81 2.07 43.28
N PRO A 166 -12.06 1.15 44.22
CA PRO A 166 -13.43 0.85 44.65
C PRO A 166 -14.16 2.07 45.26
N GLN A 167 -13.44 2.88 46.04
CA GLN A 167 -13.99 4.09 46.66
C GLN A 167 -14.30 5.16 45.62
N PHE A 168 -13.38 5.35 44.66
CA PHE A 168 -13.57 6.26 43.53
C PHE A 168 -14.78 5.86 42.70
N MET A 169 -14.86 4.60 42.23
CA MET A 169 -15.99 4.12 41.42
C MET A 169 -17.32 4.26 42.14
N SER A 170 -17.37 3.92 43.42
CA SER A 170 -18.56 4.11 44.25
C SER A 170 -18.96 5.59 44.42
N HIS A 171 -17.99 6.50 44.43
CA HIS A 171 -18.25 7.94 44.54
C HIS A 171 -18.83 8.47 43.23
N VAL A 172 -18.11 8.25 42.11
CA VAL A 172 -18.48 8.83 40.81
C VAL A 172 -19.76 8.22 40.22
N SER A 173 -20.13 6.98 40.60
CA SER A 173 -21.41 6.35 40.19
C SER A 173 -22.66 7.18 40.61
N ARG A 174 -22.50 8.13 41.52
CA ARG A 174 -23.60 9.01 41.96
C ARG A 174 -23.84 10.20 41.04
N PHE A 175 -22.91 10.50 40.15
CA PHE A 175 -23.01 11.66 39.27
C PHE A 175 -24.32 11.65 38.47
N VAL A 176 -24.64 10.56 37.80
CA VAL A 176 -25.86 10.46 36.96
C VAL A 176 -27.17 10.53 37.72
N THR A 177 -27.13 10.33 39.05
CA THR A 177 -28.31 10.46 39.93
C THR A 177 -28.33 11.78 40.70
N SER A 178 -27.31 12.62 40.61
CA SER A 178 -27.23 13.93 41.23
C SER A 178 -27.78 15.03 40.31
N ASP A 179 -29.00 15.47 40.52
CA ASP A 179 -29.60 16.54 39.71
C ASP A 179 -28.77 17.83 39.75
N LYS A 180 -28.13 18.10 40.90
CA LYS A 180 -27.29 19.30 41.03
C LYS A 180 -25.98 19.20 40.26
N ALA A 181 -25.30 18.02 40.32
CA ALA A 181 -24.09 17.78 39.58
C ALA A 181 -24.34 17.83 38.05
N LYS A 182 -25.43 17.17 37.59
CA LYS A 182 -25.88 17.25 36.20
C LYS A 182 -26.21 18.68 35.76
N SER A 183 -26.86 19.47 36.62
CA SER A 183 -27.16 20.89 36.30
C SER A 183 -25.91 21.74 36.16
N LEU A 184 -24.86 21.53 37.00
CA LEU A 184 -23.59 22.23 36.89
C LEU A 184 -22.86 21.84 35.60
N PHE A 185 -22.92 20.55 35.21
CA PHE A 185 -22.39 20.11 33.92
C PHE A 185 -23.16 20.74 32.74
N ALA A 186 -24.50 20.79 32.79
CA ALA A 186 -25.31 21.45 31.78
C ALA A 186 -24.97 22.94 31.62
N ASP A 187 -24.65 23.63 32.72
CA ASP A 187 -24.20 25.03 32.68
C ASP A 187 -22.82 25.19 32.05
N HIS A 188 -21.92 24.22 32.29
CA HIS A 188 -20.62 24.12 31.59
C HIS A 188 -20.81 23.90 30.06
N VAL A 189 -21.68 22.97 29.67
CA VAL A 189 -22.04 22.73 28.25
C VAL A 189 -22.54 24.04 27.61
N ARG A 190 -23.47 24.75 28.27
CA ARG A 190 -23.97 26.03 27.72
C ARG A 190 -22.84 27.02 27.54
N THR A 191 -21.95 27.15 28.51
CA THR A 191 -20.85 28.14 28.45
C THR A 191 -19.89 27.86 27.33
N VAL A 192 -19.46 26.58 27.17
CA VAL A 192 -18.48 26.21 26.15
C VAL A 192 -19.09 26.22 24.75
N VAL A 193 -20.22 25.55 24.55
CA VAL A 193 -20.83 25.40 23.22
C VAL A 193 -21.34 26.72 22.64
N SER A 194 -21.80 27.67 23.47
CA SER A 194 -22.24 29.00 23.03
C SER A 194 -21.12 30.04 22.94
N ARG A 195 -19.85 29.61 23.10
CA ARG A 195 -18.73 30.55 23.05
C ARG A 195 -18.59 31.18 21.67
N THR A 196 -18.19 32.45 21.69
CA THR A 196 -17.71 33.16 20.52
C THR A 196 -16.18 33.20 20.56
N ASN A 197 -15.53 32.72 19.54
CA ASN A 197 -14.08 32.74 19.41
C ASN A 197 -13.58 34.18 19.52
N SER A 198 -12.72 34.45 20.49
CA SER A 198 -12.25 35.80 20.80
C SER A 198 -11.26 36.35 19.75
N ILE A 199 -10.71 35.49 18.88
CA ILE A 199 -9.79 35.89 17.82
C ILE A 199 -10.55 36.19 16.53
N THR A 200 -11.48 35.32 16.12
CA THR A 200 -12.22 35.47 14.86
C THR A 200 -13.52 36.26 15.00
N GLY A 201 -14.06 36.35 16.21
CA GLY A 201 -15.38 36.93 16.48
C GLY A 201 -16.57 36.08 16.01
N LYS A 202 -16.34 34.81 15.60
CA LYS A 202 -17.39 33.88 15.17
C LYS A 202 -17.85 33.01 16.33
N PRO A 203 -19.15 32.71 16.43
CA PRO A 203 -19.64 31.68 17.34
C PRO A 203 -19.01 30.31 17.03
N TYR A 204 -18.75 29.48 18.04
CA TYR A 204 -18.27 28.12 17.81
C TYR A 204 -19.25 27.31 16.97
N SER A 205 -20.56 27.54 17.11
CA SER A 205 -21.59 26.91 16.28
C SER A 205 -21.48 27.24 14.77
N GLU A 206 -20.66 28.21 14.38
CA GLU A 206 -20.38 28.60 12.99
C GLU A 206 -18.95 28.29 12.55
N ASP A 207 -18.17 27.58 13.37
CA ASP A 207 -16.75 27.24 13.09
C ASP A 207 -16.58 25.85 12.50
N PRO A 208 -16.32 25.70 11.20
CA PRO A 208 -16.19 24.40 10.54
C PRO A 208 -14.94 23.62 10.96
N ALA A 209 -14.02 24.20 11.74
CA ALA A 209 -12.89 23.49 12.33
C ALA A 209 -13.33 22.55 13.46
N ILE A 210 -14.54 22.71 14.01
CA ILE A 210 -15.14 21.77 14.93
C ILE A 210 -15.76 20.61 14.12
N PHE A 211 -15.28 19.39 14.35
CA PHE A 211 -15.85 18.17 13.78
C PHE A 211 -17.14 17.77 14.50
N SER A 212 -17.04 17.71 15.81
CA SER A 212 -18.17 17.35 16.67
C SER A 212 -17.95 17.81 18.11
N TRP A 213 -19.05 17.93 18.83
CA TRP A 213 -19.08 17.97 20.29
C TRP A 213 -19.16 16.56 20.84
N GLN A 214 -18.40 16.29 21.88
CA GLN A 214 -18.43 15.01 22.58
C GLN A 214 -18.80 15.23 24.03
N ILE A 215 -19.79 14.48 24.53
CA ILE A 215 -20.35 14.68 25.87
C ILE A 215 -19.26 14.50 26.94
N GLY A 216 -18.39 13.52 26.78
CA GLY A 216 -17.28 13.33 27.69
C GLY A 216 -16.22 12.35 27.19
N ASN A 217 -15.11 12.26 27.91
CA ASN A 217 -14.14 11.18 27.80
C ASN A 217 -14.63 9.98 28.59
N GLU A 218 -14.85 8.86 27.91
CA GLU A 218 -15.23 7.57 28.47
C GLU A 218 -16.40 7.67 29.50
N PRO A 219 -17.53 8.27 29.13
CA PRO A 219 -18.66 8.32 30.06
C PRO A 219 -19.08 6.90 30.46
N ARG A 220 -19.15 6.67 31.78
CA ARG A 220 -19.51 5.39 32.39
C ARG A 220 -20.64 5.53 33.42
N CYS A 221 -21.44 4.48 33.47
CA CYS A 221 -22.48 4.36 34.46
C CYS A 221 -21.93 4.01 35.86
N PHE A 222 -20.86 3.22 35.93
CA PHE A 222 -20.31 2.61 37.16
C PHE A 222 -21.35 1.83 37.98
N ARG A 223 -22.48 1.43 37.35
CA ARG A 223 -23.60 0.70 37.96
C ARG A 223 -24.11 -0.36 36.99
N ALA A 224 -24.27 -1.59 37.50
CA ALA A 224 -24.81 -2.70 36.74
C ALA A 224 -26.33 -2.87 36.84
N ASP A 225 -27.01 -2.09 37.73
CA ASP A 225 -28.44 -2.21 37.93
C ASP A 225 -29.22 -1.49 36.82
N PRO A 226 -30.40 -2.01 36.42
CA PRO A 226 -31.20 -1.47 35.31
C PRO A 226 -31.66 -0.01 35.51
N GLU A 227 -31.87 0.44 36.74
CA GLU A 227 -32.30 1.80 37.05
C GLU A 227 -31.12 2.78 36.82
N GLY A 228 -29.91 2.40 37.29
CA GLY A 228 -28.72 3.18 37.05
C GLY A 228 -28.36 3.29 35.54
N GLN A 229 -28.46 2.18 34.81
CA GLN A 229 -28.24 2.15 33.38
C GLN A 229 -29.28 3.00 32.61
N GLN A 230 -30.54 2.98 33.02
CA GLN A 230 -31.55 3.84 32.40
C GLN A 230 -31.25 5.31 32.66
N THR A 231 -30.96 5.68 33.91
CA THR A 231 -30.65 7.07 34.30
C THR A 231 -29.39 7.58 33.57
N PHE A 232 -28.40 6.73 33.32
CA PHE A 232 -27.21 7.04 32.56
C PHE A 232 -27.56 7.30 31.08
N ALA A 233 -28.34 6.45 30.44
CA ALA A 233 -28.79 6.65 29.08
C ALA A 233 -29.60 7.95 28.94
N ASP A 234 -30.52 8.21 29.86
CA ASP A 234 -31.34 9.42 29.86
C ASP A 234 -30.46 10.69 29.98
N TRP A 235 -29.44 10.68 30.86
CA TRP A 235 -28.50 11.80 30.98
C TRP A 235 -27.69 12.07 29.70
N LEU A 236 -27.22 11.01 29.00
CA LEU A 236 -26.53 11.17 27.72
C LEU A 236 -27.47 11.76 26.67
N TRP A 237 -28.72 11.30 26.60
CA TRP A 237 -29.72 11.83 25.69
C TRP A 237 -30.05 13.30 25.97
N GLU A 238 -30.26 13.65 27.25
CA GLU A 238 -30.50 15.04 27.69
C GLU A 238 -29.33 15.95 27.36
N SER A 239 -28.08 15.44 27.50
CA SER A 239 -26.88 16.20 27.19
C SER A 239 -26.72 16.39 25.66
N ALA A 240 -26.98 15.37 24.83
CA ALA A 240 -26.98 15.49 23.39
C ALA A 240 -28.04 16.49 22.90
N ALA A 241 -29.25 16.40 23.37
CA ALA A 241 -30.35 17.33 23.08
C ALA A 241 -30.00 18.78 23.48
N LEU A 242 -29.37 18.98 24.65
CA LEU A 242 -28.91 20.29 25.10
C LEU A 242 -27.88 20.86 24.12
N ILE A 243 -26.87 20.10 23.72
CA ILE A 243 -25.86 20.56 22.77
C ILE A 243 -26.50 20.91 21.43
N LYS A 244 -27.36 20.04 20.87
CA LYS A 244 -28.07 20.29 19.60
C LYS A 244 -28.98 21.50 19.66
N SER A 245 -29.55 21.83 20.87
CA SER A 245 -30.37 23.05 21.04
C SER A 245 -29.57 24.34 20.97
N ILE A 246 -28.27 24.31 21.25
CA ILE A 246 -27.34 25.46 21.19
C ILE A 246 -26.65 25.51 19.84
N ASP A 247 -26.21 24.36 19.37
CA ASP A 247 -25.46 24.18 18.13
C ASP A 247 -26.10 23.08 17.25
N PRO A 248 -26.97 23.45 16.33
CA PRO A 248 -27.60 22.51 15.40
C PRO A 248 -26.71 22.14 14.21
N ASN A 249 -25.54 22.77 14.04
CA ASN A 249 -24.69 22.58 12.87
C ASN A 249 -23.70 21.44 13.03
N HIS A 250 -23.14 21.26 14.23
CA HIS A 250 -22.15 20.24 14.48
C HIS A 250 -22.75 18.90 14.94
N MET A 251 -22.00 17.84 14.68
CA MET A 251 -22.34 16.52 15.17
C MET A 251 -22.14 16.40 16.69
N VAL A 252 -22.82 15.44 17.29
CA VAL A 252 -22.68 15.09 18.70
C VAL A 252 -22.38 13.61 18.82
N SER A 253 -21.44 13.27 19.69
CA SER A 253 -21.13 11.90 20.07
C SER A 253 -20.98 11.74 21.59
N THR A 254 -20.95 10.51 22.07
CA THR A 254 -20.87 10.22 23.49
C THR A 254 -19.45 10.26 24.05
N GLY A 255 -18.47 9.75 23.29
CA GLY A 255 -17.10 9.43 23.73
C GLY A 255 -17.01 8.11 24.50
N SER A 256 -17.93 7.18 24.26
CA SER A 256 -18.02 5.90 24.94
C SER A 256 -16.87 4.95 24.54
N GLU A 257 -16.38 4.16 25.51
CA GLU A 257 -15.49 3.03 25.22
C GLU A 257 -16.20 1.88 24.45
N GLY A 258 -17.50 1.92 24.28
CA GLY A 258 -18.30 0.82 23.73
C GLY A 258 -18.82 -0.13 24.80
N LEU A 259 -18.67 -1.45 24.56
CA LEU A 259 -19.13 -2.49 25.48
C LEU A 259 -18.63 -2.30 26.91
N TRP A 260 -17.35 -1.98 27.08
CA TRP A 260 -16.76 -1.76 28.42
C TRP A 260 -17.26 -0.50 29.09
N GLY A 261 -17.48 0.59 28.36
CA GLY A 261 -18.10 1.81 28.84
C GLY A 261 -19.57 1.61 29.29
N CYS A 262 -20.20 0.56 28.79
CA CYS A 262 -21.58 0.15 29.11
C CYS A 262 -21.63 -1.03 30.08
N GLU A 263 -20.64 -1.19 30.96
CA GLU A 263 -20.57 -2.24 31.99
C GLU A 263 -20.76 -3.66 31.42
N GLY A 264 -20.27 -3.91 30.20
CA GLY A 264 -20.38 -5.18 29.52
C GLY A 264 -21.75 -5.44 28.85
N SER A 265 -22.62 -4.43 28.77
CA SER A 265 -23.94 -4.54 28.14
C SER A 265 -24.01 -3.92 26.78
N MET A 266 -24.01 -4.77 25.73
CA MET A 266 -24.24 -4.32 24.35
C MET A 266 -25.65 -3.75 24.15
N GLU A 267 -26.64 -4.23 24.93
CA GLU A 267 -28.01 -3.69 24.93
C GLU A 267 -28.04 -2.23 25.40
N LEU A 268 -27.27 -1.91 26.44
CA LEU A 268 -27.11 -0.51 26.91
C LEU A 268 -26.43 0.36 25.87
N TYR A 269 -25.37 -0.16 25.24
CA TYR A 269 -24.68 0.55 24.18
C TYR A 269 -25.62 0.86 23.00
N GLU A 270 -26.35 -0.13 22.50
CA GLU A 270 -27.37 0.02 21.47
C GLU A 270 -28.44 1.05 21.88
N LYS A 271 -28.94 0.97 23.08
CA LYS A 271 -29.94 1.89 23.61
C LYS A 271 -29.44 3.35 23.59
N ILE A 272 -28.26 3.59 24.12
CA ILE A 272 -27.65 4.94 24.14
C ILE A 272 -27.55 5.50 22.73
N HIS A 273 -27.00 4.73 21.80
CA HIS A 273 -26.71 5.17 20.44
C HIS A 273 -27.93 5.12 19.49
N SER A 274 -29.10 4.63 19.96
CA SER A 274 -30.36 4.78 19.23
C SER A 274 -30.92 6.22 19.26
N CYS A 275 -30.37 7.10 20.12
CA CYS A 275 -30.77 8.51 20.22
C CYS A 275 -30.52 9.23 18.89
N PRO A 276 -31.51 9.96 18.34
CA PRO A 276 -31.34 10.69 17.07
C PRO A 276 -30.36 11.89 17.18
N ASP A 277 -30.18 12.46 18.39
CA ASP A 277 -29.27 13.59 18.61
C ASP A 277 -27.81 13.15 18.80
N ILE A 278 -27.52 11.83 18.81
CA ILE A 278 -26.17 11.27 18.77
C ILE A 278 -25.91 10.83 17.36
N ASP A 279 -25.03 11.51 16.64
CA ASP A 279 -24.85 11.36 15.19
C ASP A 279 -24.00 10.14 14.82
N TYR A 280 -23.01 9.77 15.63
CA TYR A 280 -22.12 8.63 15.37
C TYR A 280 -21.73 7.90 16.66
N MET A 281 -21.18 6.71 16.53
CA MET A 281 -20.83 5.81 17.62
C MET A 281 -19.33 5.83 17.89
N ASN A 282 -18.96 5.70 19.17
CA ASN A 282 -17.59 5.68 19.64
C ASN A 282 -17.25 4.32 20.24
N ILE A 283 -16.01 3.89 20.05
CA ILE A 283 -15.38 2.78 20.75
C ILE A 283 -13.94 3.13 21.09
N HIS A 284 -13.44 2.58 22.21
CA HIS A 284 -12.03 2.60 22.59
C HIS A 284 -11.54 1.17 22.74
N ILE A 285 -10.26 0.91 22.49
CA ILE A 285 -9.67 -0.43 22.60
C ILE A 285 -8.31 -0.34 23.28
N TRP A 286 -8.21 -0.97 24.45
CA TRP A 286 -7.05 -0.91 25.32
C TRP A 286 -6.49 -2.31 25.64
N PRO A 287 -5.70 -2.95 24.73
CA PRO A 287 -5.24 -4.32 24.91
C PRO A 287 -4.48 -4.56 26.21
N TYR A 288 -3.65 -3.59 26.64
CA TYR A 288 -2.92 -3.67 27.88
C TYR A 288 -3.83 -3.50 29.11
N ASN A 289 -4.66 -2.46 29.15
CA ASN A 289 -5.57 -2.18 30.26
C ASN A 289 -6.59 -3.30 30.47
N TRP A 290 -7.03 -3.94 29.37
CA TRP A 290 -7.98 -5.05 29.39
C TRP A 290 -7.32 -6.43 29.55
N GLN A 291 -6.01 -6.45 29.82
CA GLN A 291 -5.22 -7.67 30.06
C GLN A 291 -5.22 -8.68 28.89
N TRP A 292 -5.43 -8.22 27.68
CA TRP A 292 -5.19 -9.05 26.48
C TRP A 292 -3.70 -9.27 26.24
N VAL A 293 -2.90 -8.29 26.62
CA VAL A 293 -1.45 -8.35 26.73
C VAL A 293 -1.00 -7.86 28.11
N THR A 294 0.16 -8.29 28.55
CA THR A 294 0.81 -7.85 29.80
C THR A 294 2.23 -7.34 29.50
N GLU A 295 2.89 -6.74 30.48
CA GLU A 295 4.27 -6.25 30.35
C GLU A 295 5.22 -7.31 29.76
N ASP A 296 5.07 -8.57 30.18
CA ASP A 296 5.91 -9.69 29.76
C ASP A 296 5.45 -10.37 28.45
N THR A 297 4.23 -10.10 27.97
CA THR A 297 3.61 -10.83 26.84
C THR A 297 3.25 -9.95 25.65
N LEU A 298 3.76 -8.73 25.55
CA LEU A 298 3.40 -7.77 24.51
C LEU A 298 3.51 -8.37 23.08
N SER A 299 4.62 -9.06 22.80
CA SER A 299 4.83 -9.66 21.49
C SER A 299 4.18 -11.04 21.35
N GLU A 300 4.18 -11.84 22.42
CA GLU A 300 3.64 -13.21 22.42
C GLU A 300 2.12 -13.21 22.22
N ASN A 301 1.41 -12.33 22.94
CA ASN A 301 -0.05 -12.22 22.90
C ASN A 301 -0.56 -11.21 21.87
N LEU A 302 0.31 -10.62 21.04
CA LEU A 302 -0.13 -9.71 20.00
C LEU A 302 -1.21 -10.31 19.06
N PRO A 303 -1.13 -11.59 18.60
CA PRO A 303 -2.20 -12.18 17.80
C PRO A 303 -3.55 -12.24 18.52
N VAL A 304 -3.55 -12.49 19.83
CA VAL A 304 -4.77 -12.50 20.65
C VAL A 304 -5.36 -11.10 20.78
N ALA A 305 -4.51 -10.09 20.96
CA ALA A 305 -4.95 -8.70 20.99
C ALA A 305 -5.60 -8.28 19.65
N ILE A 306 -5.01 -8.69 18.54
CA ILE A 306 -5.54 -8.44 17.18
C ILE A 306 -6.91 -9.11 16.99
N GLU A 307 -7.04 -10.39 17.32
CA GLU A 307 -8.31 -11.14 17.20
C GLU A 307 -9.43 -10.51 18.05
N ASN A 308 -9.10 -10.13 19.29
CA ASN A 308 -10.05 -9.47 20.18
C ASN A 308 -10.45 -8.07 19.68
N THR A 309 -9.50 -7.33 19.09
CA THR A 309 -9.75 -6.02 18.47
C THR A 309 -10.71 -6.15 17.30
N ASP A 310 -10.48 -7.10 16.39
CA ASP A 310 -11.38 -7.35 15.26
C ASP A 310 -12.80 -7.69 15.73
N LYS A 311 -12.89 -8.62 16.68
CA LYS A 311 -14.19 -8.98 17.25
C LYS A 311 -14.89 -7.80 17.89
N TYR A 312 -14.17 -6.96 18.62
CA TYR A 312 -14.75 -5.78 19.29
C TYR A 312 -15.29 -4.78 18.27
N ILE A 313 -14.51 -4.49 17.20
CA ILE A 313 -14.95 -3.62 16.11
C ILE A 313 -16.20 -4.21 15.45
N ASP A 314 -16.18 -5.49 15.08
CA ASP A 314 -17.29 -6.15 14.37
C ASP A 314 -18.59 -6.20 15.18
N ASP A 315 -18.51 -6.48 16.49
CA ASP A 315 -19.67 -6.47 17.39
C ASP A 315 -20.35 -5.08 17.42
N HIS A 316 -19.57 -3.99 17.42
CA HIS A 316 -20.10 -2.63 17.43
C HIS A 316 -20.60 -2.18 16.05
N LEU A 317 -19.94 -2.59 14.97
CA LEU A 317 -20.41 -2.38 13.60
C LEU A 317 -21.76 -3.04 13.35
N ALA A 318 -22.01 -4.22 13.95
CA ALA A 318 -23.31 -4.88 13.86
C ALA A 318 -24.44 -4.06 14.51
N VAL A 319 -24.15 -3.31 15.56
CA VAL A 319 -25.10 -2.35 16.16
C VAL A 319 -25.25 -1.13 15.27
N ALA A 320 -24.15 -0.57 14.80
CA ALA A 320 -24.13 0.62 13.96
C ALA A 320 -24.94 0.45 12.66
N ALA A 321 -24.86 -0.72 12.04
CA ALA A 321 -25.62 -1.07 10.84
C ALA A 321 -27.15 -0.98 11.01
N LYS A 322 -27.68 -1.21 12.23
CA LYS A 322 -29.11 -1.09 12.52
C LYS A 322 -29.61 0.35 12.44
N TYR A 323 -28.74 1.31 12.71
CA TYR A 323 -29.08 2.74 12.82
C TYR A 323 -28.49 3.58 11.69
N GLY A 324 -27.68 2.98 10.80
CA GLY A 324 -26.98 3.70 9.74
C GLY A 324 -26.06 4.79 10.28
N LYS A 325 -25.29 4.49 11.34
CA LYS A 325 -24.39 5.46 11.99
C LYS A 325 -22.93 5.01 11.80
N PRO A 326 -22.00 5.94 11.51
CA PRO A 326 -20.58 5.63 11.48
C PRO A 326 -20.05 5.23 12.86
N VAL A 327 -18.99 4.41 12.88
CA VAL A 327 -18.24 4.04 14.09
C VAL A 327 -16.85 4.66 14.01
N VAL A 328 -16.39 5.28 15.09
CA VAL A 328 -15.04 5.79 15.26
C VAL A 328 -14.36 5.07 16.42
N LEU A 329 -13.20 4.47 16.16
CA LEU A 329 -12.28 4.01 17.20
C LEU A 329 -11.47 5.22 17.67
N GLU A 330 -11.93 5.88 18.73
CA GLU A 330 -11.39 7.17 19.18
C GLU A 330 -10.17 7.08 20.07
N GLU A 331 -9.96 5.92 20.68
CA GLU A 331 -8.76 5.63 21.44
C GLU A 331 -8.32 4.19 21.22
N PHE A 332 -7.07 4.03 20.91
CA PHE A 332 -6.35 2.77 20.98
C PHE A 332 -4.86 3.07 21.15
N GLY A 333 -4.19 2.21 21.86
CA GLY A 333 -2.78 2.34 22.13
C GLY A 333 -2.12 0.98 22.36
N PHE A 334 -0.80 0.95 22.24
CA PHE A 334 -0.02 -0.25 22.53
C PHE A 334 1.34 0.17 23.09
N PRO A 335 1.81 -0.42 24.21
CA PRO A 335 3.10 -0.09 24.82
C PRO A 335 4.29 -0.36 23.91
N ARG A 336 5.43 0.26 24.19
CA ARG A 336 6.71 -0.02 23.53
C ARG A 336 7.24 -1.40 23.93
N ASP A 337 8.07 -1.98 23.05
CA ASP A 337 8.68 -3.30 23.30
C ASP A 337 9.40 -3.35 24.67
N GLY A 338 9.20 -4.46 25.38
CA GLY A 338 9.75 -4.65 26.71
C GLY A 338 9.21 -3.67 27.76
N PHE A 339 8.03 -3.09 27.53
CA PHE A 339 7.37 -2.12 28.42
C PHE A 339 8.26 -0.90 28.75
N GLN A 340 8.97 -0.41 27.74
CA GLN A 340 9.84 0.75 27.87
C GLN A 340 9.05 2.05 27.69
N PHE A 341 9.54 3.16 28.28
CA PHE A 341 8.88 4.47 28.20
C PHE A 341 9.72 5.51 27.47
N ALA A 342 11.05 5.32 27.41
CA ALA A 342 11.97 6.31 26.86
C ALA A 342 11.76 6.50 25.35
N GLN A 343 11.85 7.74 24.89
CA GLN A 343 11.91 8.07 23.47
C GLN A 343 13.02 7.26 22.77
N GLY A 344 12.73 6.75 21.55
CA GLY A 344 13.67 5.92 20.79
C GLY A 344 13.73 4.45 21.22
N SER A 345 12.99 4.01 22.27
CA SER A 345 12.83 2.59 22.54
C SER A 345 12.05 1.89 21.41
N PRO A 346 12.37 0.62 21.12
CA PRO A 346 11.72 -0.10 20.02
C PRO A 346 10.19 -0.17 20.14
N THR A 347 9.50 -0.22 18.98
CA THR A 347 8.04 -0.19 18.86
C THR A 347 7.49 -1.34 17.99
N THR A 348 8.20 -2.46 17.87
CA THR A 348 7.88 -3.53 16.92
C THR A 348 6.47 -4.10 17.10
N ALA A 349 6.05 -4.39 18.34
CA ALA A 349 4.71 -4.91 18.62
C ALA A 349 3.63 -3.81 18.43
N ARG A 350 3.92 -2.57 18.85
CA ARG A 350 3.06 -1.41 18.58
C ARG A 350 2.85 -1.22 17.09
N ASP A 351 3.92 -1.22 16.30
CA ASP A 351 3.89 -1.01 14.86
C ASP A 351 3.03 -2.07 14.16
N ALA A 352 3.15 -3.33 14.55
CA ALA A 352 2.34 -4.41 14.02
C ALA A 352 0.85 -4.25 14.40
N TYR A 353 0.55 -3.88 15.64
CA TYR A 353 -0.81 -3.63 16.11
C TYR A 353 -1.45 -2.43 15.39
N TYR A 354 -0.73 -1.30 15.30
CA TYR A 354 -1.18 -0.10 14.60
C TYR A 354 -1.40 -0.37 13.11
N GLY A 355 -0.47 -1.10 12.47
CA GLY A 355 -0.61 -1.50 11.07
C GLY A 355 -1.88 -2.30 10.81
N HIS A 356 -2.24 -3.20 11.74
CA HIS A 356 -3.48 -3.97 11.63
C HIS A 356 -4.75 -3.09 11.76
N VAL A 357 -4.82 -2.23 12.78
CA VAL A 357 -5.96 -1.31 12.97
C VAL A 357 -6.11 -0.38 11.77
N PHE A 358 -5.00 0.13 11.25
CA PHE A 358 -5.01 1.02 10.09
C PHE A 358 -5.38 0.30 8.78
N ALA A 359 -5.04 -0.97 8.62
CA ALA A 359 -5.51 -1.76 7.49
C ALA A 359 -7.04 -1.89 7.50
N ARG A 360 -7.64 -2.15 8.68
CA ARG A 360 -9.10 -2.24 8.84
C ARG A 360 -9.83 -0.97 8.42
N ILE A 361 -9.32 0.22 8.76
CA ILE A 361 -9.95 1.49 8.35
C ILE A 361 -9.74 1.76 6.85
N ALA A 362 -8.60 1.41 6.28
CA ALA A 362 -8.36 1.55 4.84
C ALA A 362 -9.27 0.63 4.02
N ASP A 363 -9.46 -0.62 4.44
CA ASP A 363 -10.40 -1.55 3.82
C ASP A 363 -11.84 -1.03 3.90
N SER A 364 -12.24 -0.53 5.08
CA SER A 364 -13.56 0.07 5.26
C SER A 364 -13.79 1.30 4.37
N ALA A 365 -12.77 2.15 4.21
CA ALA A 365 -12.84 3.30 3.30
C ALA A 365 -13.02 2.86 1.84
N ALA A 366 -12.30 1.81 1.40
CA ALA A 366 -12.40 1.26 0.06
C ALA A 366 -13.77 0.63 -0.25
N GLU A 367 -14.45 0.12 0.78
CA GLU A 367 -15.77 -0.51 0.68
C GLU A 367 -16.94 0.46 0.94
N GLY A 368 -16.66 1.69 1.39
CA GLY A 368 -17.69 2.62 1.86
C GLY A 368 -18.38 2.13 3.14
N GLY A 369 -17.60 1.51 4.04
CA GLY A 369 -18.09 0.88 5.25
C GLY A 369 -18.31 1.85 6.42
N LEU A 370 -19.02 1.39 7.43
CA LEU A 370 -19.38 2.18 8.62
C LEU A 370 -18.23 2.40 9.60
N PHE A 371 -17.10 1.69 9.50
CA PHE A 371 -15.90 1.99 10.28
C PHE A 371 -15.21 3.19 9.66
N ALA A 372 -15.53 4.40 10.16
CA ALA A 372 -15.31 5.64 9.42
C ALA A 372 -14.20 6.54 9.98
N GLY A 373 -13.59 6.17 11.09
CA GLY A 373 -12.49 6.95 11.65
C GLY A 373 -11.71 6.22 12.73
N VAL A 374 -10.45 6.60 12.89
CA VAL A 374 -9.60 6.15 13.99
C VAL A 374 -8.77 7.30 14.53
N ASN A 375 -8.66 7.41 15.88
CA ASN A 375 -7.75 8.32 16.57
C ASN A 375 -6.90 7.51 17.55
N PHE A 376 -5.61 7.38 17.29
CA PHE A 376 -4.73 6.68 18.22
C PHE A 376 -4.47 7.53 19.47
N TRP A 377 -4.23 6.87 20.59
CA TRP A 377 -3.79 7.48 21.83
C TRP A 377 -2.28 7.32 21.97
N GLY A 378 -1.47 8.37 22.02
CA GLY A 378 -1.81 9.77 21.75
C GLY A 378 -0.58 10.42 21.15
N TRP A 379 -0.73 11.62 20.60
CA TRP A 379 0.38 12.31 19.96
C TRP A 379 1.35 12.89 21.00
N GLY A 380 2.55 12.37 21.06
CA GLY A 380 3.67 12.91 21.85
C GLY A 380 4.50 13.93 21.07
N GLY A 381 4.53 13.74 19.75
CA GLY A 381 5.08 14.69 18.79
C GLY A 381 6.49 15.15 19.08
N LEU A 382 6.65 16.46 19.19
CA LEU A 382 7.90 17.17 19.45
C LEU A 382 8.20 17.38 20.95
N ALA A 383 7.36 16.82 21.85
CA ALA A 383 7.56 16.94 23.28
C ALA A 383 8.94 16.42 23.70
N SER A 384 9.60 17.13 24.61
CA SER A 384 10.80 16.67 25.30
C SER A 384 10.41 15.87 26.53
N GLN A 385 10.71 14.57 26.52
CA GLN A 385 10.46 13.72 27.67
C GLN A 385 11.41 14.08 28.81
N SER A 386 10.86 14.19 30.05
CA SER A 386 11.68 14.41 31.23
C SER A 386 12.64 13.25 31.50
N GLU A 387 13.92 13.54 31.74
CA GLU A 387 14.93 12.52 32.05
C GLU A 387 14.74 11.89 33.47
N THR A 388 13.98 12.58 34.33
CA THR A 388 13.86 12.20 35.75
C THR A 388 12.47 11.88 36.20
N ASN A 389 11.43 12.34 35.49
CA ASN A 389 10.05 12.21 35.90
C ASN A 389 9.37 11.12 35.04
N ILE A 390 8.97 10.02 35.66
CA ILE A 390 8.18 8.98 35.02
C ILE A 390 6.74 9.47 34.82
N TYR A 391 6.19 10.21 35.77
CA TYR A 391 4.89 10.87 35.70
C TYR A 391 5.09 12.36 35.47
N TRP A 392 4.19 12.99 34.74
CA TRP A 392 4.23 14.42 34.46
C TRP A 392 4.30 15.27 35.74
N LYS A 393 5.10 16.30 35.71
CA LYS A 393 5.16 17.33 36.76
C LYS A 393 5.14 18.71 36.12
N ARG A 394 4.68 19.69 36.89
CA ARG A 394 4.65 21.10 36.46
C ARG A 394 5.99 21.55 35.92
N GLY A 395 6.03 21.98 34.67
CA GLY A 395 7.21 22.39 33.93
C GLY A 395 7.75 21.34 32.94
N ASP A 396 7.24 20.12 32.99
CA ASP A 396 7.48 19.13 31.94
C ASP A 396 6.54 19.40 30.74
N ASP A 397 6.96 19.03 29.54
CA ASP A 397 6.10 19.07 28.37
C ASP A 397 4.94 18.09 28.51
N TYR A 398 3.76 18.46 28.02
CA TYR A 398 2.69 17.49 27.81
C TYR A 398 2.95 16.67 26.54
N CYS A 399 2.63 15.38 26.60
CA CYS A 399 2.66 14.43 25.50
C CYS A 399 1.33 13.67 25.39
N GLY A 400 1.29 12.55 24.68
CA GLY A 400 0.09 11.76 24.52
C GLY A 400 -0.45 11.16 25.82
N ASP A 401 0.43 10.86 26.77
CA ASP A 401 0.06 10.29 28.07
C ASP A 401 -0.29 11.41 29.07
N PRO A 402 -1.47 11.43 29.68
CA PRO A 402 -1.85 12.45 30.66
C PRO A 402 -1.12 12.26 32.00
N ALA A 403 -1.31 13.20 32.93
CA ALA A 403 -0.48 13.33 34.14
C ALA A 403 -0.50 12.10 35.09
N GLN A 404 -1.56 11.27 35.05
CA GLN A 404 -1.66 10.06 35.86
C GLN A 404 -0.97 8.83 35.24
N GLU A 405 -0.53 8.91 33.99
CA GLU A 405 0.13 7.81 33.30
C GLU A 405 1.66 8.00 33.23
N GLN A 406 2.39 6.89 33.06
CA GLN A 406 3.83 6.96 32.79
C GLN A 406 4.02 7.63 31.42
N GLN A 407 4.82 8.70 31.42
CA GLN A 407 5.08 9.47 30.22
C GLN A 407 5.90 8.66 29.21
N GLY A 408 5.37 8.41 28.04
CA GLY A 408 5.92 7.56 26.98
C GLY A 408 5.29 6.17 26.90
N LEU A 409 4.32 5.83 27.76
CA LEU A 409 3.62 4.53 27.74
C LEU A 409 2.95 4.28 26.38
N ASN A 410 2.11 5.22 25.93
CA ASN A 410 1.38 5.15 24.69
C ASN A 410 1.79 6.24 23.69
N SER A 411 2.46 7.28 24.12
CA SER A 411 2.85 8.42 23.27
C SER A 411 3.61 8.00 22.01
N VAL A 412 3.14 8.53 20.87
CA VAL A 412 3.84 8.46 19.59
C VAL A 412 4.60 9.77 19.38
N TYR A 413 5.91 9.69 19.41
CA TYR A 413 6.78 10.86 19.18
C TYR A 413 7.13 11.00 17.70
N ALA A 414 7.42 12.21 17.26
CA ALA A 414 7.84 12.46 15.88
C ALA A 414 9.10 11.68 15.48
N GLY A 415 9.95 11.34 16.46
CA GLY A 415 11.16 10.51 16.30
C GLY A 415 10.90 9.00 16.22
N ASP A 416 9.67 8.52 16.39
CA ASP A 416 9.31 7.10 16.24
C ASP A 416 9.10 6.77 14.74
N GLU A 417 10.21 6.81 13.96
CA GLU A 417 10.17 6.79 12.49
C GLU A 417 9.37 5.62 11.89
N SER A 418 9.40 4.43 12.51
CA SER A 418 8.66 3.27 12.02
C SER A 418 7.15 3.43 12.22
N THR A 419 6.72 3.86 13.42
CA THR A 419 5.30 4.13 13.73
C THR A 419 4.76 5.28 12.88
N VAL A 420 5.52 6.38 12.77
CA VAL A 420 5.15 7.56 11.97
C VAL A 420 4.98 7.19 10.49
N ARG A 421 5.86 6.35 9.95
CA ARG A 421 5.74 5.85 8.57
C ARG A 421 4.48 4.99 8.37
N ILE A 422 4.13 4.13 9.34
CA ILE A 422 2.89 3.34 9.31
C ILE A 422 1.68 4.24 9.30
N ILE A 423 1.64 5.27 10.15
CA ILE A 423 0.57 6.27 10.20
C ILE A 423 0.44 6.98 8.84
N LYS A 424 1.55 7.46 8.29
CA LYS A 424 1.57 8.14 6.98
C LYS A 424 1.02 7.26 5.87
N ASN A 425 1.53 6.03 5.76
CA ASN A 425 1.09 5.10 4.73
C ASN A 425 -0.41 4.78 4.85
N ALA A 426 -0.90 4.66 6.08
CA ALA A 426 -2.31 4.41 6.33
C ALA A 426 -3.20 5.61 5.96
N ALA A 427 -2.78 6.82 6.29
CA ALA A 427 -3.50 8.04 5.91
C ALA A 427 -3.55 8.21 4.39
N ASP A 428 -2.44 7.91 3.70
CA ASP A 428 -2.41 7.91 2.24
C ASP A 428 -3.36 6.84 1.66
N ALA A 429 -3.36 5.63 2.22
CA ALA A 429 -4.25 4.54 1.77
C ALA A 429 -5.74 4.90 1.95
N VAL A 430 -6.12 5.49 3.09
CA VAL A 430 -7.50 5.97 3.34
C VAL A 430 -7.88 7.06 2.34
N ASN A 431 -7.00 8.03 2.09
CA ASN A 431 -7.25 9.10 1.13
C ASN A 431 -7.37 8.58 -0.30
N ASP A 432 -6.54 7.61 -0.68
CA ASP A 432 -6.58 7.01 -2.02
C ASP A 432 -7.83 6.14 -2.22
N ALA A 433 -8.27 5.42 -1.18
CA ALA A 433 -9.50 4.64 -1.21
C ALA A 433 -10.77 5.47 -1.46
N LEU A 434 -10.75 6.75 -1.08
CA LEU A 434 -11.87 7.69 -1.28
C LEU A 434 -11.92 8.29 -2.69
N LYS A 435 -10.86 8.12 -3.49
CA LYS A 435 -10.81 8.58 -4.87
C LYS A 435 -11.48 7.56 -5.80
N PRO A 436 -11.98 8.00 -6.96
CA PRO A 436 -12.36 7.08 -8.02
C PRO A 436 -11.17 6.21 -8.42
N SER A 437 -11.41 4.92 -8.63
CA SER A 437 -10.43 3.98 -9.17
C SER A 437 -10.87 3.48 -10.53
N ALA A 438 -9.95 2.99 -11.34
CA ALA A 438 -10.24 2.46 -12.65
C ALA A 438 -9.31 1.29 -13.00
N TRP A 439 -9.76 0.44 -13.92
CA TRP A 439 -8.94 -0.60 -14.53
C TRP A 439 -9.37 -0.83 -15.97
N PHE A 440 -8.43 -1.32 -16.76
CA PHE A 440 -8.73 -1.74 -18.14
C PHE A 440 -9.30 -3.15 -18.14
N ASP A 441 -10.44 -3.34 -18.78
CA ASP A 441 -11.01 -4.68 -19.01
C ASP A 441 -10.32 -5.33 -20.22
N ILE A 442 -9.25 -6.05 -19.93
CA ILE A 442 -8.41 -6.74 -20.92
C ILE A 442 -8.58 -8.26 -20.92
N PHE A 443 -9.52 -8.79 -20.13
CA PHE A 443 -9.69 -10.24 -19.95
C PHE A 443 -10.37 -10.94 -21.13
N GLU A 444 -11.15 -10.21 -21.92
CA GLU A 444 -11.92 -10.80 -23.02
C GLU A 444 -11.03 -11.26 -24.20
N ASN A 445 -9.84 -10.62 -24.37
CA ASN A 445 -8.90 -10.87 -25.44
C ASN A 445 -7.45 -10.88 -25.01
N ASP A 446 -7.17 -11.10 -23.72
CA ASP A 446 -5.85 -11.08 -23.10
C ASP A 446 -5.06 -9.78 -23.36
N GLY A 447 -5.76 -8.65 -23.57
CA GLY A 447 -5.15 -7.37 -23.91
C GLY A 447 -4.59 -7.28 -25.33
N ILE A 448 -4.86 -8.27 -26.18
CA ILE A 448 -4.36 -8.37 -27.56
C ILE A 448 -5.51 -8.30 -28.56
N PHE A 449 -5.51 -7.27 -29.40
CA PHE A 449 -6.42 -7.17 -30.54
C PHE A 449 -5.91 -8.02 -31.70
N ALA A 450 -6.72 -8.97 -32.17
CA ALA A 450 -6.32 -9.91 -33.22
C ALA A 450 -6.13 -9.25 -34.59
N GLU A 451 -6.88 -8.17 -34.86
CA GLU A 451 -6.87 -7.50 -36.16
C GLU A 451 -6.47 -6.01 -36.00
N GLU A 452 -5.65 -5.54 -36.94
CA GLU A 452 -5.35 -4.12 -37.09
C GLU A 452 -6.59 -3.31 -37.46
N GLY A 453 -6.64 -2.03 -37.09
CA GLY A 453 -7.76 -1.15 -37.41
C GLY A 453 -8.37 -0.51 -36.16
N VAL A 454 -9.69 -0.28 -36.21
CA VAL A 454 -10.42 0.30 -35.06
C VAL A 454 -10.78 -0.80 -34.09
N ASN A 455 -10.26 -0.73 -32.90
CA ASN A 455 -10.52 -1.65 -31.81
C ASN A 455 -11.05 -0.89 -30.58
N ARG A 456 -11.80 -1.59 -29.72
CA ARG A 456 -12.46 -1.01 -28.55
C ARG A 456 -11.69 -1.30 -27.29
N ILE A 457 -11.29 -0.24 -26.58
CA ILE A 457 -10.74 -0.31 -25.23
C ILE A 457 -11.89 -0.16 -24.27
N LYS A 458 -12.02 -1.08 -23.32
CA LYS A 458 -12.98 -1.02 -22.22
C LYS A 458 -12.28 -0.64 -20.93
N ILE A 459 -12.89 0.28 -20.20
CA ILE A 459 -12.38 0.78 -18.93
C ILE A 459 -13.53 0.68 -17.93
N GLU A 460 -13.29 0.02 -16.82
CA GLU A 460 -14.21 -0.05 -15.70
C GLU A 460 -13.74 0.93 -14.62
N MET A 461 -14.70 1.63 -14.01
CA MET A 461 -14.46 2.59 -12.95
C MET A 461 -15.29 2.27 -11.74
N LYS A 462 -14.73 2.50 -10.55
CA LYS A 462 -15.41 2.37 -9.27
C LYS A 462 -15.21 3.65 -8.45
N SER A 463 -16.22 4.04 -7.69
CA SER A 463 -16.14 5.10 -6.70
C SER A 463 -16.97 4.72 -5.48
N PRO A 464 -16.56 5.07 -4.27
CA PRO A 464 -17.36 4.86 -3.05
C PRO A 464 -18.74 5.50 -3.09
N LYS A 465 -18.95 6.48 -3.98
CA LYS A 465 -20.22 7.19 -4.16
C LYS A 465 -20.49 7.57 -5.60
N ASP A 466 -21.72 7.97 -5.87
CA ASP A 466 -22.11 8.57 -7.14
C ASP A 466 -21.37 9.89 -7.35
N CYS A 467 -20.66 10.01 -8.45
CA CYS A 467 -19.91 11.23 -8.78
C CYS A 467 -19.79 11.44 -10.28
N LYS A 468 -19.45 12.66 -10.67
CA LYS A 468 -19.14 13.03 -12.06
C LYS A 468 -17.68 13.41 -12.14
N VAL A 469 -16.94 12.65 -12.94
CA VAL A 469 -15.51 12.85 -13.12
C VAL A 469 -15.18 13.15 -14.58
N ARG A 470 -14.09 13.87 -14.82
CA ARG A 470 -13.48 13.98 -16.13
C ARG A 470 -12.26 13.07 -16.19
N VAL A 471 -12.22 12.19 -17.20
CA VAL A 471 -11.08 11.33 -17.43
C VAL A 471 -10.46 11.62 -18.79
N GLU A 472 -9.14 11.42 -18.89
CA GLU A 472 -8.38 11.49 -20.13
C GLU A 472 -7.57 10.20 -20.31
N LEU A 473 -7.79 9.54 -21.45
CA LEU A 473 -7.02 8.38 -21.86
C LEU A 473 -5.98 8.83 -22.88
N ASP A 474 -4.72 8.61 -22.57
CA ASP A 474 -3.60 8.78 -23.50
C ASP A 474 -3.12 7.43 -24.01
N LEU A 475 -2.96 7.33 -25.34
CA LEU A 475 -2.39 6.17 -26.00
C LEU A 475 -1.06 6.55 -26.67
N SER A 476 -0.04 5.75 -26.43
CA SER A 476 1.24 5.82 -27.13
C SER A 476 1.66 4.44 -27.64
N THR A 477 2.56 4.38 -28.61
CA THR A 477 3.27 3.14 -28.91
C THR A 477 4.16 2.76 -27.74
N ASP A 478 4.62 1.52 -27.70
CA ASP A 478 5.63 1.06 -26.72
C ASP A 478 6.96 1.84 -26.82
N PHE A 479 7.25 2.49 -27.96
CA PHE A 479 8.35 3.44 -28.14
C PHE A 479 8.05 4.87 -27.63
N GLY A 480 6.91 5.10 -27.01
CA GLY A 480 6.51 6.41 -26.49
C GLY A 480 5.97 7.40 -27.53
N GLU A 481 5.74 6.97 -28.77
CA GLU A 481 5.16 7.82 -29.80
C GLU A 481 3.66 7.99 -29.56
N HIS A 482 3.19 9.25 -29.51
CA HIS A 482 1.78 9.55 -29.27
C HIS A 482 0.89 9.00 -30.42
N VAL A 483 -0.17 8.28 -30.04
CA VAL A 483 -1.17 7.71 -30.96
C VAL A 483 -2.47 8.49 -30.91
N ALA A 484 -3.03 8.69 -29.73
CA ALA A 484 -4.30 9.38 -29.55
C ALA A 484 -4.54 9.77 -28.09
N SER A 485 -5.35 10.82 -27.88
CA SER A 485 -5.88 11.20 -26.57
C SER A 485 -7.40 11.33 -26.65
N PHE A 486 -8.07 10.86 -25.61
CA PHE A 486 -9.52 10.92 -25.49
C PHE A 486 -9.90 11.53 -24.15
N SER A 487 -10.84 12.49 -24.16
CA SER A 487 -11.39 13.09 -22.94
C SER A 487 -12.87 12.76 -22.82
N ARG A 488 -13.32 12.35 -21.64
CA ARG A 488 -14.70 12.00 -21.36
C ARG A 488 -15.13 12.53 -19.99
N LYS A 489 -16.38 12.98 -19.90
CA LYS A 489 -17.08 13.14 -18.62
C LYS A 489 -17.80 11.82 -18.35
N VAL A 490 -17.55 11.26 -17.17
CA VAL A 490 -18.12 9.98 -16.74
C VAL A 490 -18.97 10.25 -15.50
N GLU A 491 -20.18 9.70 -15.50
CA GLU A 491 -21.04 9.71 -14.33
C GLU A 491 -20.99 8.29 -13.74
N ILE A 492 -20.47 8.19 -12.53
CA ILE A 492 -20.41 6.94 -11.76
C ILE A 492 -21.68 6.88 -10.92
N VAL A 493 -22.52 5.87 -11.14
CA VAL A 493 -23.81 5.71 -10.48
C VAL A 493 -23.86 4.33 -9.80
N SER A 494 -24.35 4.29 -8.58
CA SER A 494 -24.34 3.06 -7.77
C SER A 494 -22.91 2.48 -7.63
N GLY A 495 -21.92 3.35 -7.53
CA GLY A 495 -20.54 3.01 -7.30
C GLY A 495 -19.75 2.51 -8.50
N VAL A 496 -20.36 2.37 -9.70
CA VAL A 496 -19.69 1.81 -10.89
C VAL A 496 -19.98 2.59 -12.16
N ALA A 497 -19.05 2.58 -13.10
CA ALA A 497 -19.26 3.06 -14.47
C ALA A 497 -18.37 2.27 -15.43
N SER A 498 -18.84 2.08 -16.66
CA SER A 498 -18.08 1.49 -17.77
C SER A 498 -17.91 2.50 -18.90
N VAL A 499 -16.68 2.64 -19.39
CA VAL A 499 -16.33 3.56 -20.47
C VAL A 499 -15.72 2.75 -21.62
N ALA A 500 -16.19 2.99 -22.84
CA ALA A 500 -15.60 2.40 -24.03
C ALA A 500 -15.02 3.49 -24.94
N VAL A 501 -13.83 3.24 -25.46
CA VAL A 501 -13.12 4.13 -26.38
C VAL A 501 -12.70 3.33 -27.60
N ASP A 502 -13.10 3.78 -28.79
CA ASP A 502 -12.68 3.19 -30.05
C ASP A 502 -11.42 3.91 -30.54
N ALA A 503 -10.32 3.17 -30.72
CA ALA A 503 -9.03 3.68 -31.19
C ALA A 503 -8.51 2.84 -32.36
N ARG A 504 -7.70 3.45 -33.23
CA ARG A 504 -7.09 2.75 -34.36
C ARG A 504 -5.70 2.30 -34.01
N PHE A 505 -5.44 1.00 -34.22
CA PHE A 505 -4.17 0.35 -33.98
C PHE A 505 -3.58 -0.21 -35.29
N ALA A 506 -2.29 -0.11 -35.44
CA ALA A 506 -1.46 -0.90 -36.37
C ALA A 506 -0.90 -2.13 -35.62
N PRO A 507 -0.27 -3.08 -36.33
CA PRO A 507 0.48 -4.15 -35.65
C PRO A 507 1.57 -3.58 -34.75
N GLY A 508 1.55 -3.97 -33.44
CA GLY A 508 2.50 -3.45 -32.46
C GLY A 508 2.00 -3.55 -31.03
N PHE A 509 2.75 -2.96 -30.12
CA PHE A 509 2.39 -2.83 -28.72
C PHE A 509 2.20 -1.35 -28.33
N TYR A 510 1.41 -1.10 -27.30
CA TYR A 510 0.94 0.24 -26.94
C TYR A 510 0.86 0.38 -25.42
N ASN A 511 1.12 1.59 -24.93
CA ASN A 511 0.83 1.99 -23.56
C ASN A 511 -0.47 2.78 -23.51
N ALA A 512 -1.38 2.40 -22.63
CA ALA A 512 -2.63 3.10 -22.37
C ALA A 512 -2.60 3.62 -20.92
N VAL A 513 -2.74 4.94 -20.75
CA VAL A 513 -2.73 5.58 -19.43
C VAL A 513 -3.99 6.40 -19.27
N LEU A 514 -4.77 6.10 -18.22
CA LEU A 514 -5.99 6.83 -17.87
C LEU A 514 -5.70 7.79 -16.72
N TYR A 515 -6.08 9.04 -16.89
CA TYR A 515 -5.95 10.12 -15.90
C TYR A 515 -7.31 10.60 -15.43
N LEU A 516 -7.42 10.87 -14.13
CA LEU A 516 -8.44 11.79 -13.58
C LEU A 516 -7.98 13.22 -13.84
N VAL A 517 -8.89 14.08 -14.27
CA VAL A 517 -8.60 15.50 -14.54
C VAL A 517 -9.40 16.35 -13.58
N GLU A 518 -8.70 17.04 -12.70
CA GLU A 518 -9.29 17.96 -11.73
C GLU A 518 -9.81 19.26 -12.39
N GLU A 519 -10.59 20.05 -11.67
CA GLU A 519 -11.17 21.30 -12.21
C GLU A 519 -10.12 22.34 -12.60
N ASP A 520 -8.99 22.37 -11.91
CA ASP A 520 -7.82 23.22 -12.21
C ASP A 520 -6.97 22.71 -13.38
N GLY A 521 -7.28 21.51 -13.90
CA GLY A 521 -6.57 20.86 -14.98
C GLY A 521 -5.42 19.95 -14.52
N ALA A 522 -5.21 19.77 -13.21
CA ALA A 522 -4.27 18.78 -12.70
C ALA A 522 -4.68 17.36 -13.13
N ARG A 523 -3.70 16.51 -13.39
CA ARG A 523 -3.91 15.13 -13.87
C ARG A 523 -3.32 14.14 -12.88
N THR A 524 -4.15 13.21 -12.43
CA THR A 524 -3.74 12.09 -11.57
C THR A 524 -3.94 10.79 -12.32
N GLU A 525 -2.91 9.95 -12.42
CA GLU A 525 -3.03 8.62 -13.05
C GLU A 525 -3.97 7.74 -12.22
N LEU A 526 -4.98 7.17 -12.88
CA LEU A 526 -5.92 6.21 -12.28
C LEU A 526 -5.57 4.77 -12.62
N ALA A 527 -5.11 4.52 -13.84
CA ALA A 527 -4.77 3.19 -14.31
C ALA A 527 -3.84 3.27 -15.52
N SER A 528 -2.97 2.27 -15.66
CA SER A 528 -2.17 2.07 -16.86
C SER A 528 -2.12 0.60 -17.24
N THR A 529 -1.95 0.32 -18.54
CA THR A 529 -1.77 -1.04 -19.06
C THR A 529 -1.09 -1.02 -20.42
N ASN A 530 -0.39 -2.12 -20.73
CA ASN A 530 0.04 -2.39 -22.10
C ASN A 530 -1.06 -3.12 -22.86
N LEU A 531 -1.16 -2.82 -24.14
CA LEU A 531 -2.06 -3.46 -25.10
C LEU A 531 -1.23 -3.94 -26.30
N GLY A 532 -1.69 -5.00 -26.97
CA GLY A 532 -1.10 -5.47 -28.23
C GLY A 532 -2.12 -5.44 -29.37
N CYS A 533 -1.62 -5.32 -30.59
CA CYS A 533 -2.45 -5.45 -31.79
C CYS A 533 -1.72 -6.26 -32.85
N ALA A 534 -2.34 -7.37 -33.28
CA ALA A 534 -1.84 -8.24 -34.33
C ALA A 534 -0.31 -8.47 -34.25
N PRO A 535 0.23 -8.92 -33.10
CA PRO A 535 1.69 -8.96 -32.86
C PRO A 535 2.41 -9.90 -33.82
N GLU A 536 1.73 -10.90 -34.37
CA GLU A 536 2.27 -11.79 -35.38
C GLU A 536 2.57 -11.08 -36.72
N LYS A 537 2.04 -9.87 -36.92
CA LYS A 537 2.31 -9.02 -38.09
C LYS A 537 3.43 -8.02 -37.87
N ILE A 538 4.04 -7.96 -36.71
CA ILE A 538 5.23 -7.13 -36.44
C ILE A 538 6.38 -7.66 -37.32
N VAL A 539 7.05 -6.77 -38.03
CA VAL A 539 8.18 -7.10 -38.89
C VAL A 539 9.46 -6.53 -38.30
N SER A 540 10.26 -7.38 -37.68
CA SER A 540 11.64 -7.08 -37.29
C SER A 540 12.60 -7.74 -38.31
N ALA A 541 13.31 -6.91 -39.04
CA ALA A 541 14.20 -7.39 -40.07
C ALA A 541 15.48 -7.98 -39.47
N GLN A 542 15.78 -9.24 -39.78
CA GLN A 542 17.03 -9.87 -39.37
C GLN A 542 18.23 -9.04 -39.87
N ASN A 543 19.18 -8.81 -38.98
CA ASN A 543 20.39 -8.02 -39.21
C ASN A 543 21.65 -8.87 -39.26
N LYS A 544 21.57 -10.15 -39.74
CA LYS A 544 22.66 -11.10 -39.84
C LYS A 544 23.83 -10.50 -40.64
N GLN A 545 25.02 -10.65 -40.08
CA GLN A 545 26.23 -10.33 -40.84
C GLN A 545 26.49 -11.37 -41.96
N PRO A 546 27.18 -11.02 -43.03
CA PRO A 546 27.41 -11.94 -44.15
C PRO A 546 28.10 -13.26 -43.74
N ASP A 547 28.94 -13.24 -42.71
CA ASP A 547 29.66 -14.40 -42.19
C ASP A 547 29.01 -15.03 -40.93
N PHE A 548 27.74 -14.73 -40.66
CA PHE A 548 27.02 -15.25 -39.49
C PHE A 548 27.02 -16.79 -39.45
N ASP A 549 26.74 -17.42 -40.57
CA ASP A 549 26.67 -18.88 -40.66
C ASP A 549 28.04 -19.51 -40.51
N GLU A 550 29.08 -18.92 -41.12
CA GLU A 550 30.46 -19.36 -40.99
C GLU A 550 30.94 -19.19 -39.53
N PHE A 551 30.58 -18.09 -38.88
CA PHE A 551 30.96 -17.84 -37.49
C PHE A 551 30.42 -18.94 -36.56
N TRP A 552 29.14 -19.26 -36.67
CA TRP A 552 28.51 -20.25 -35.80
C TRP A 552 28.96 -21.69 -36.16
N SER A 553 29.12 -22.02 -37.44
CA SER A 553 29.71 -23.29 -37.86
C SER A 553 31.11 -23.48 -37.25
N ARG A 554 31.99 -22.51 -37.37
CA ARG A 554 33.31 -22.52 -36.77
C ARG A 554 33.21 -22.66 -35.21
N THR A 555 32.33 -21.98 -34.59
CA THR A 555 32.14 -22.04 -33.12
C THR A 555 31.74 -23.46 -32.67
N LEU A 556 30.83 -24.10 -33.41
CA LEU A 556 30.43 -25.48 -33.12
C LEU A 556 31.55 -26.50 -33.46
N ASP A 557 32.32 -26.27 -34.51
CA ASP A 557 33.50 -27.07 -34.83
C ASP A 557 34.55 -26.99 -33.72
N GLU A 558 34.87 -25.78 -33.24
CA GLU A 558 35.73 -25.57 -32.07
C GLU A 558 35.22 -26.27 -30.83
N LEU A 559 33.90 -26.18 -30.54
CA LEU A 559 33.24 -26.88 -29.42
C LEU A 559 33.43 -28.40 -29.56
N SER A 560 33.25 -28.97 -30.74
CA SER A 560 33.35 -30.41 -31.02
C SER A 560 34.76 -30.95 -30.78
N GLN A 561 35.80 -30.12 -30.89
CA GLN A 561 37.18 -30.51 -30.61
C GLN A 561 37.53 -30.50 -29.11
N VAL A 562 36.69 -29.95 -28.27
CA VAL A 562 36.89 -29.95 -26.84
C VAL A 562 36.40 -31.30 -26.26
N ASP A 563 37.30 -32.09 -25.69
CA ASP A 563 36.93 -33.29 -24.92
C ASP A 563 36.03 -32.89 -23.73
N PRO A 564 34.77 -33.33 -23.70
CA PRO A 564 33.81 -32.84 -22.71
C PRO A 564 34.08 -33.30 -21.27
N GLN A 565 34.85 -34.37 -21.05
CA GLN A 565 35.26 -34.88 -19.73
C GLN A 565 34.11 -34.99 -18.75
N TYR A 566 32.97 -35.56 -19.14
CA TYR A 566 31.76 -35.67 -18.29
C TYR A 566 32.07 -36.40 -16.99
N ARG A 567 31.73 -35.77 -15.88
CA ARG A 567 31.87 -36.31 -14.55
C ARG A 567 30.55 -36.21 -13.79
N LEU A 568 29.97 -37.35 -13.42
CA LEU A 568 28.73 -37.41 -12.64
C LEU A 568 29.06 -37.59 -11.16
N ILE A 569 28.52 -36.76 -10.30
CA ILE A 569 28.66 -36.78 -8.85
C ILE A 569 27.27 -36.96 -8.25
N LEU A 570 27.04 -38.16 -7.65
CA LEU A 570 25.74 -38.49 -7.05
C LEU A 570 25.42 -37.51 -5.88
N LEU A 571 24.18 -36.98 -5.89
CA LEU A 571 23.62 -36.18 -4.82
C LEU A 571 22.60 -37.00 -4.05
N GLU A 572 23.08 -37.72 -3.02
CA GLU A 572 22.26 -38.68 -2.26
C GLU A 572 21.04 -38.01 -1.62
N GLU A 573 21.22 -36.82 -1.04
CA GLU A 573 20.17 -36.02 -0.38
C GLU A 573 19.05 -35.49 -1.33
N HIS A 574 19.34 -35.47 -2.64
CA HIS A 574 18.39 -35.05 -3.69
C HIS A 574 17.95 -36.26 -4.53
N SER A 575 18.16 -37.47 -4.08
CA SER A 575 17.80 -38.73 -4.76
C SER A 575 16.76 -39.51 -3.96
N ASN A 576 16.00 -40.37 -4.65
CA ASN A 576 15.09 -41.34 -4.01
C ASN A 576 15.15 -42.71 -4.74
N ASP A 577 14.27 -43.63 -4.36
CA ASP A 577 14.24 -44.98 -4.97
C ASP A 577 13.71 -44.98 -6.42
N VAL A 578 13.10 -43.85 -6.87
CA VAL A 578 12.52 -43.70 -8.22
C VAL A 578 13.49 -43.02 -9.17
N ARG A 579 14.17 -41.97 -8.70
CA ARG A 579 15.10 -41.17 -9.52
C ARG A 579 16.38 -40.85 -8.76
N ARG A 580 17.50 -40.78 -9.50
CA ARG A 580 18.82 -40.35 -9.00
C ARG A 580 19.15 -38.94 -9.52
N SER A 581 19.69 -38.11 -8.64
CA SER A 581 20.18 -36.79 -8.95
C SER A 581 21.70 -36.75 -8.93
N TYR A 582 22.26 -36.07 -9.94
CA TYR A 582 23.70 -35.92 -10.07
C TYR A 582 24.06 -34.48 -10.39
N ARG A 583 25.10 -33.96 -9.76
CA ARG A 583 25.84 -32.85 -10.32
C ARG A 583 26.68 -33.37 -11.47
N VAL A 584 26.66 -32.69 -12.61
CA VAL A 584 27.43 -33.03 -13.79
C VAL A 584 28.44 -31.91 -14.05
N ASP A 585 29.74 -32.22 -13.98
CA ASP A 585 30.78 -31.28 -14.40
C ASP A 585 31.23 -31.67 -15.80
N MET A 586 31.51 -30.68 -16.67
CA MET A 586 31.94 -30.91 -18.05
C MET A 586 32.76 -29.73 -18.58
N LYS A 587 33.42 -29.98 -19.73
CA LYS A 587 34.15 -28.96 -20.50
C LYS A 587 33.35 -28.47 -21.70
N SER A 588 33.38 -27.17 -21.95
CA SER A 588 32.69 -26.48 -23.03
C SER A 588 33.70 -25.66 -23.88
N LEU A 589 33.20 -24.81 -24.76
CA LEU A 589 33.98 -23.96 -25.66
C LEU A 589 35.13 -23.28 -24.93
N GLY A 590 36.35 -23.36 -25.54
CA GLY A 590 37.55 -22.82 -24.92
C GLY A 590 38.15 -23.66 -23.79
N GLY A 591 37.62 -24.88 -23.52
CA GLY A 591 38.01 -25.72 -22.37
C GLY A 591 37.43 -25.23 -21.03
N GLU A 592 36.48 -24.31 -21.06
CA GLU A 592 35.81 -23.75 -19.89
C GLU A 592 35.08 -24.85 -19.13
N SER A 593 35.11 -24.75 -17.79
CA SER A 593 34.38 -25.68 -16.93
C SER A 593 32.98 -25.19 -16.72
N ILE A 594 32.00 -26.02 -17.03
CA ILE A 594 30.59 -25.75 -16.74
C ILE A 594 29.97 -26.94 -16.01
N SER A 595 28.85 -26.74 -15.37
CA SER A 595 28.17 -27.77 -14.59
C SER A 595 26.68 -27.80 -14.91
N GLY A 596 26.02 -28.87 -14.48
CA GLY A 596 24.55 -28.98 -14.52
C GLY A 596 24.03 -29.93 -13.44
N LEU A 597 22.73 -30.03 -13.38
CA LEU A 597 22.01 -30.97 -12.51
C LEU A 597 21.25 -31.97 -13.39
N LEU A 598 21.60 -33.25 -13.31
CA LEU A 598 20.88 -34.33 -13.97
C LEU A 598 19.99 -35.07 -12.96
N VAL A 599 18.74 -35.33 -13.32
CA VAL A 599 17.83 -36.22 -12.57
C VAL A 599 17.29 -37.26 -13.55
N GLU A 600 17.59 -38.56 -13.27
CA GLU A 600 17.20 -39.65 -14.16
C GLU A 600 16.50 -40.82 -13.43
N PRO A 601 15.57 -41.54 -14.10
CA PRO A 601 14.91 -42.69 -13.52
C PRO A 601 15.91 -43.82 -13.12
N VAL A 602 15.69 -44.46 -11.99
CA VAL A 602 16.47 -45.66 -11.54
C VAL A 602 16.17 -46.86 -12.44
N ALA A 603 14.89 -47.02 -12.78
CA ALA A 603 14.45 -48.15 -13.60
C ALA A 603 15.14 -48.17 -14.99
N PRO A 604 15.42 -49.36 -15.56
CA PRO A 604 15.92 -49.47 -16.91
C PRO A 604 14.82 -49.07 -17.93
N GLY A 605 15.23 -48.45 -19.03
CA GLY A 605 14.29 -48.02 -20.05
C GLY A 605 14.87 -46.91 -20.93
N LYS A 606 14.05 -46.45 -21.89
CA LYS A 606 14.32 -45.26 -22.67
C LYS A 606 13.29 -44.18 -22.28
N TYR A 607 13.76 -42.98 -21.98
CA TYR A 607 12.97 -41.93 -21.40
C TYR A 607 13.13 -40.62 -22.21
N PRO A 608 12.06 -39.85 -22.44
CA PRO A 608 12.19 -38.53 -23.01
C PRO A 608 13.05 -37.64 -22.11
N VAL A 609 13.75 -36.72 -22.71
CA VAL A 609 14.66 -35.81 -22.01
C VAL A 609 14.09 -34.40 -22.04
N MET A 610 14.09 -33.72 -20.89
CA MET A 610 13.82 -32.27 -20.78
C MET A 610 15.11 -31.56 -20.37
N ILE A 611 15.54 -30.59 -21.20
CA ILE A 611 16.63 -29.68 -20.86
C ILE A 611 16.02 -28.39 -20.31
N HIS A 612 16.48 -27.97 -19.14
CA HIS A 612 16.12 -26.70 -18.50
C HIS A 612 17.27 -25.70 -18.63
N TYR A 613 17.04 -24.61 -19.33
CA TYR A 613 17.96 -23.49 -19.41
C TYR A 613 17.57 -22.41 -18.41
N MET A 614 18.54 -21.96 -17.61
CA MET A 614 18.32 -21.06 -16.48
C MET A 614 18.24 -19.59 -16.93
N GLY A 615 17.45 -18.79 -16.20
CA GLY A 615 17.43 -17.34 -16.31
C GLY A 615 18.76 -16.70 -15.90
N TYR A 616 18.94 -15.41 -16.24
CA TYR A 616 20.15 -14.65 -15.92
C TYR A 616 20.35 -14.53 -14.41
N SER A 617 21.55 -14.84 -13.93
CA SER A 617 21.92 -14.75 -12.51
C SER A 617 21.09 -15.62 -11.55
N SER A 618 20.33 -16.58 -12.07
CA SER A 618 19.56 -17.52 -11.25
C SER A 618 20.48 -18.40 -10.42
N ASP A 619 20.04 -18.72 -9.20
CA ASP A 619 20.65 -19.74 -8.37
C ASP A 619 20.20 -21.16 -8.80
N VAL A 620 20.94 -22.17 -8.34
CA VAL A 620 20.57 -23.57 -8.60
C VAL A 620 19.31 -23.93 -7.85
N TRP A 621 18.31 -24.46 -8.55
CA TRP A 621 17.16 -25.09 -7.94
C TRP A 621 17.20 -26.62 -8.17
N PHE A 622 16.96 -27.39 -7.11
CA PHE A 622 17.00 -28.83 -7.21
C PHE A 622 15.67 -29.38 -7.70
N ILE A 623 15.73 -30.15 -8.80
CA ILE A 623 14.56 -30.84 -9.35
C ILE A 623 14.11 -31.91 -8.37
N ASP A 624 12.84 -31.88 -7.95
CA ASP A 624 12.28 -32.87 -7.05
C ASP A 624 12.34 -34.29 -7.70
N PRO A 625 13.07 -35.27 -7.11
CA PRO A 625 13.16 -36.60 -7.66
C PRO A 625 11.82 -37.36 -7.64
N SER A 626 10.81 -36.90 -6.92
CA SER A 626 9.46 -37.46 -6.91
C SER A 626 8.60 -36.94 -8.06
N SER A 627 8.98 -35.84 -8.71
CA SER A 627 8.30 -35.30 -9.90
C SER A 627 8.69 -36.10 -11.15
N ASN A 628 7.80 -36.17 -12.15
CA ASN A 628 8.07 -36.69 -13.49
C ASN A 628 8.89 -38.01 -13.55
N PRO A 629 8.42 -39.13 -12.95
CA PRO A 629 9.20 -40.36 -12.81
C PRO A 629 9.59 -41.00 -14.15
N ASP A 630 8.89 -40.67 -15.22
CA ASP A 630 9.07 -41.26 -16.57
C ASP A 630 9.88 -40.36 -17.50
N ARG A 631 10.72 -39.44 -16.96
CA ARG A 631 11.49 -38.47 -17.73
C ARG A 631 12.90 -38.26 -17.15
N ILE A 632 13.87 -38.04 -18.03
CA ILE A 632 15.19 -37.48 -17.68
C ILE A 632 15.09 -35.98 -17.72
N GLU A 633 15.62 -35.32 -16.70
CA GLU A 633 15.67 -33.86 -16.65
C GLU A 633 17.11 -33.41 -16.44
N PHE A 634 17.56 -32.45 -17.25
CA PHE A 634 18.88 -31.86 -17.13
C PHE A 634 18.81 -30.32 -17.09
N MET A 635 19.25 -29.72 -16.00
CA MET A 635 19.36 -28.27 -15.86
C MET A 635 20.80 -27.84 -16.11
N LEU A 636 21.00 -26.98 -17.10
CA LEU A 636 22.31 -26.42 -17.41
C LEU A 636 22.59 -25.19 -16.55
N CYS A 637 23.74 -25.16 -15.88
CA CYS A 637 24.36 -23.96 -15.36
C CYS A 637 25.38 -23.48 -16.39
N VAL A 638 25.09 -22.38 -17.08
CA VAL A 638 26.03 -21.79 -18.04
C VAL A 638 27.27 -21.24 -17.33
N ARG A 639 28.33 -20.96 -18.10
CA ARG A 639 29.59 -20.40 -17.59
C ARG A 639 29.33 -19.20 -16.67
N ASN A 640 30.09 -19.07 -15.60
CA ASN A 640 30.06 -18.00 -14.59
C ASN A 640 28.75 -17.87 -13.79
N GLN A 641 27.74 -18.70 -13.99
CA GLN A 641 26.46 -18.62 -13.30
C GLN A 641 26.17 -19.87 -12.48
N ALA A 642 25.31 -19.77 -11.45
CA ALA A 642 24.90 -20.86 -10.58
C ALA A 642 26.12 -21.61 -9.98
N PHE A 643 26.26 -22.92 -10.22
CA PHE A 643 27.42 -23.71 -9.78
C PHE A 643 28.77 -23.21 -10.30
N ASN A 644 28.77 -22.46 -11.39
CA ASN A 644 29.97 -21.97 -12.06
C ASN A 644 30.34 -20.54 -11.65
N ARG A 645 29.60 -19.91 -10.75
CA ARG A 645 29.84 -18.55 -10.26
C ARG A 645 31.06 -18.54 -9.35
N LEU A 646 32.00 -17.65 -9.63
CA LEU A 646 33.18 -17.46 -8.79
C LEU A 646 32.87 -16.56 -7.60
N PRO A 647 33.42 -16.79 -6.41
CA PRO A 647 33.23 -15.94 -5.28
C PRO A 647 33.65 -14.47 -5.55
N GLY A 648 32.73 -13.52 -5.33
CA GLY A 648 33.01 -12.10 -5.55
C GLY A 648 32.91 -11.65 -7.02
N GLU A 649 32.47 -12.49 -7.92
CA GLU A 649 32.25 -12.15 -9.31
C GLU A 649 30.94 -11.34 -9.46
N GLU A 650 31.03 -10.18 -10.14
CA GLU A 650 29.89 -9.36 -10.49
C GLU A 650 29.07 -9.97 -11.64
N ALA A 651 27.74 -9.76 -11.60
CA ALA A 651 26.84 -10.31 -12.61
C ALA A 651 26.70 -9.34 -13.81
N ASP A 652 27.81 -8.96 -14.40
CA ASP A 652 27.91 -8.07 -15.58
C ASP A 652 28.12 -8.83 -16.90
N TRP A 653 27.80 -10.12 -16.94
CA TRP A 653 28.13 -11.01 -18.04
C TRP A 653 27.58 -10.55 -19.39
N CYS A 654 26.40 -9.93 -19.44
CA CYS A 654 25.81 -9.43 -20.68
C CYS A 654 26.67 -8.35 -21.37
N ALA A 655 27.54 -7.67 -20.63
CA ALA A 655 28.44 -6.63 -21.14
C ALA A 655 29.87 -7.12 -21.40
N ARG A 656 30.20 -8.38 -21.04
CA ARG A 656 31.58 -8.90 -21.18
C ARG A 656 31.95 -9.20 -22.59
N GLY A 657 33.06 -8.66 -23.05
CA GLY A 657 33.62 -8.96 -24.33
C GLY A 657 32.92 -8.28 -25.52
N VAL A 658 32.16 -7.21 -25.28
CA VAL A 658 31.41 -6.46 -26.31
C VAL A 658 32.27 -5.92 -27.43
N GLU A 659 33.59 -5.84 -27.22
CA GLU A 659 34.58 -5.38 -28.23
C GLU A 659 34.77 -6.33 -29.39
N SER A 660 34.36 -7.59 -29.30
CA SER A 660 34.59 -8.58 -30.34
C SER A 660 33.58 -9.73 -30.29
N LYS A 661 33.06 -10.12 -31.46
CA LYS A 661 32.25 -11.31 -31.62
C LYS A 661 32.89 -12.59 -31.06
N ASP A 662 34.21 -12.70 -31.13
CA ASP A 662 34.95 -13.87 -30.63
C ASP A 662 35.13 -13.84 -29.09
N ALA A 663 35.12 -12.66 -28.47
CA ALA A 663 35.28 -12.48 -27.04
C ALA A 663 33.97 -12.34 -26.26
N TYR A 664 32.88 -12.01 -26.96
CA TYR A 664 31.60 -11.74 -26.30
C TYR A 664 31.07 -12.95 -25.54
N TYR A 665 30.66 -12.70 -24.30
CA TYR A 665 30.24 -13.73 -23.35
C TYR A 665 29.24 -14.72 -23.93
N TYR A 666 28.26 -14.26 -24.71
CA TYR A 666 27.21 -15.12 -25.26
C TYR A 666 27.70 -16.08 -26.36
N ARG A 667 28.88 -15.88 -26.93
CA ARG A 667 29.48 -16.93 -27.77
C ARG A 667 29.68 -18.23 -27.01
N GLY A 668 30.19 -18.08 -25.78
CA GLY A 668 30.41 -19.22 -24.91
C GLY A 668 29.11 -19.76 -24.32
N ALA A 669 28.21 -18.90 -23.82
CA ALA A 669 26.95 -19.31 -23.21
C ALA A 669 26.03 -20.06 -24.20
N PHE A 670 26.00 -19.65 -25.49
CA PHE A 670 25.26 -20.35 -26.52
C PHE A 670 25.92 -21.71 -26.89
N ALA A 671 27.25 -21.79 -26.89
CA ALA A 671 27.96 -23.05 -27.02
C ALA A 671 27.71 -23.99 -25.82
N ASP A 672 27.59 -23.46 -24.61
CA ASP A 672 27.23 -24.24 -23.42
C ASP A 672 25.83 -24.87 -23.57
N ALA A 673 24.89 -24.14 -24.16
CA ALA A 673 23.53 -24.66 -24.40
C ALA A 673 23.56 -25.85 -25.40
N VAL A 674 24.39 -25.80 -26.44
CA VAL A 674 24.62 -26.95 -27.35
C VAL A 674 25.34 -28.08 -26.62
N ARG A 675 26.33 -27.79 -25.78
CA ARG A 675 27.02 -28.81 -24.95
C ARG A 675 26.07 -29.59 -24.05
N ALA A 676 24.98 -28.94 -23.54
CA ALA A 676 23.92 -29.63 -22.79
C ALA A 676 23.22 -30.71 -23.65
N VAL A 677 22.93 -30.42 -24.91
CA VAL A 677 22.36 -31.39 -25.86
C VAL A 677 23.34 -32.55 -26.13
N ASP A 678 24.63 -32.23 -26.31
CA ASP A 678 25.68 -33.24 -26.45
C ASP A 678 25.68 -34.20 -25.24
N PHE A 679 25.69 -33.64 -24.03
CA PHE A 679 25.73 -34.45 -22.81
C PHE A 679 24.51 -35.38 -22.71
N VAL A 680 23.29 -34.86 -22.80
CA VAL A 680 22.09 -35.71 -22.63
C VAL A 680 21.98 -36.77 -23.72
N SER A 681 22.53 -36.53 -24.91
CA SER A 681 22.57 -37.49 -25.99
C SER A 681 23.53 -38.67 -25.72
N THR A 682 24.43 -38.57 -24.74
CA THR A 682 25.33 -39.66 -24.33
C THR A 682 24.68 -40.57 -23.27
N LEU A 683 23.59 -40.16 -22.64
CA LEU A 683 22.95 -40.92 -21.58
C LEU A 683 22.34 -42.25 -22.12
N GLU A 684 22.69 -43.38 -21.50
CA GLU A 684 22.18 -44.69 -21.94
C GLU A 684 20.66 -44.77 -21.91
N LYS A 685 20.01 -44.09 -20.96
CA LYS A 685 18.58 -44.11 -20.77
C LYS A 685 17.83 -43.05 -21.59
N ALA A 686 18.54 -42.14 -22.27
CA ALA A 686 17.89 -41.11 -23.08
C ALA A 686 17.23 -41.69 -24.33
N ASP A 687 16.02 -41.24 -24.62
CA ASP A 687 15.39 -41.41 -25.93
C ASP A 687 15.80 -40.27 -26.85
N ALA A 688 16.70 -40.54 -27.74
CA ALA A 688 17.25 -39.58 -28.69
C ALA A 688 16.20 -38.99 -29.68
N GLY A 689 15.05 -39.66 -29.81
CA GLY A 689 13.91 -39.16 -30.58
C GLY A 689 13.09 -38.08 -29.88
N HIS A 690 13.28 -37.90 -28.56
CA HIS A 690 12.41 -37.06 -27.72
C HIS A 690 13.25 -36.23 -26.72
N ILE A 691 14.10 -35.38 -27.25
CA ILE A 691 14.85 -34.35 -26.50
C ILE A 691 14.07 -33.05 -26.61
N PHE A 692 13.60 -32.54 -25.50
CA PHE A 692 12.84 -31.30 -25.39
C PHE A 692 13.65 -30.26 -24.62
N ALA A 693 13.33 -28.95 -24.81
CA ALA A 693 13.97 -27.89 -24.07
C ALA A 693 12.98 -26.80 -23.64
N GLN A 694 13.24 -26.22 -22.49
CA GLN A 694 12.49 -25.08 -21.99
C GLN A 694 13.41 -24.14 -21.19
N GLY A 695 12.99 -22.90 -21.04
CA GLY A 695 13.68 -21.91 -20.22
C GLY A 695 13.01 -20.57 -20.25
N GLU A 696 13.42 -19.69 -19.32
CA GLU A 696 12.77 -18.44 -19.04
C GLU A 696 13.80 -17.31 -19.13
N SER A 697 13.39 -16.13 -19.67
CA SER A 697 14.29 -15.01 -19.83
C SER A 697 15.56 -15.38 -20.62
N GLN A 698 16.77 -15.29 -20.05
CA GLN A 698 17.99 -15.84 -20.64
C GLN A 698 17.83 -17.31 -21.04
N GLY A 699 17.18 -18.11 -20.20
CA GLY A 699 16.90 -19.52 -20.52
C GLY A 699 15.98 -19.66 -21.73
N GLY A 700 15.04 -18.75 -21.94
CA GLY A 700 14.22 -18.68 -23.14
C GLY A 700 15.05 -18.39 -24.41
N ALA A 701 15.99 -17.47 -24.32
CA ALA A 701 16.96 -17.19 -25.38
C ALA A 701 17.82 -18.43 -25.69
N LEU A 702 18.39 -19.06 -24.66
CA LEU A 702 19.20 -20.28 -24.80
C LEU A 702 18.38 -21.43 -25.40
N THR A 703 17.11 -21.55 -25.07
CA THR A 703 16.18 -22.53 -25.64
C THR A 703 16.00 -22.32 -27.15
N LEU A 704 15.75 -21.09 -27.58
CA LEU A 704 15.61 -20.75 -29.02
C LEU A 704 16.90 -20.96 -29.78
N VAL A 705 18.03 -20.52 -29.23
CA VAL A 705 19.36 -20.65 -29.88
C VAL A 705 19.79 -22.12 -29.95
N ALA A 706 19.63 -22.88 -28.86
CA ALA A 706 19.99 -24.31 -28.87
C ALA A 706 19.19 -25.10 -29.92
N ALA A 707 17.87 -24.87 -30.02
CA ALA A 707 17.03 -25.52 -31.04
C ALA A 707 17.34 -25.08 -32.49
N SER A 708 17.89 -23.88 -32.65
CA SER A 708 18.35 -23.34 -33.95
C SER A 708 19.67 -23.94 -34.37
N LEU A 709 20.60 -24.21 -33.43
CA LEU A 709 21.93 -24.72 -33.71
C LEU A 709 22.00 -26.27 -33.63
N ASP A 710 21.01 -26.93 -33.01
CA ASP A 710 21.01 -28.37 -32.81
C ASP A 710 19.63 -28.98 -33.02
N HIS A 711 19.43 -29.64 -34.12
CA HIS A 711 18.14 -30.25 -34.53
C HIS A 711 17.82 -31.58 -33.82
N ARG A 712 18.67 -32.02 -32.88
CA ARG A 712 18.32 -33.13 -31.95
C ARG A 712 17.18 -32.73 -31.02
N ILE A 713 17.01 -31.44 -30.74
CA ILE A 713 15.84 -30.91 -29.99
C ILE A 713 14.57 -31.04 -30.86
N LYS A 714 13.50 -31.62 -30.27
CA LYS A 714 12.26 -32.01 -30.96
C LYS A 714 11.06 -31.14 -30.65
N ALA A 715 11.08 -30.38 -29.52
CA ALA A 715 10.09 -29.34 -29.21
C ALA A 715 10.65 -28.41 -28.16
N ILE A 716 10.19 -27.16 -28.17
CA ILE A 716 10.66 -26.15 -27.21
C ILE A 716 9.52 -25.29 -26.65
N ALA A 717 9.71 -24.82 -25.40
CA ALA A 717 8.82 -23.93 -24.70
C ALA A 717 9.58 -22.75 -24.05
N PRO A 718 10.01 -21.74 -24.81
CA PRO A 718 10.60 -20.53 -24.25
C PRO A 718 9.56 -19.64 -23.58
N SER A 719 9.92 -19.01 -22.45
CA SER A 719 9.08 -18.02 -21.73
C SER A 719 9.80 -16.68 -21.68
N ALA A 720 9.14 -15.58 -22.07
CA ALA A 720 9.68 -14.23 -22.06
C ALA A 720 11.16 -14.17 -22.53
N PRO A 721 11.47 -14.64 -23.76
CA PRO A 721 12.86 -14.83 -24.20
C PRO A 721 13.62 -13.51 -24.27
N PHE A 722 14.85 -13.53 -23.77
CA PHE A 722 15.79 -12.42 -23.66
C PHE A 722 16.60 -12.27 -24.97
N LEU A 723 17.33 -11.16 -25.14
CA LEU A 723 18.31 -10.91 -26.22
C LEU A 723 17.76 -10.99 -27.65
N SER A 724 16.54 -10.57 -27.88
CA SER A 724 15.99 -10.53 -29.25
C SER A 724 15.77 -9.08 -29.67
N ASP A 725 16.20 -8.72 -30.89
CA ASP A 725 16.11 -7.38 -31.49
C ASP A 725 16.80 -6.30 -30.63
N PHE A 726 18.11 -6.37 -30.51
CA PHE A 726 18.88 -5.46 -29.64
C PHE A 726 18.64 -3.98 -29.92
N GLN A 727 18.35 -3.58 -31.15
CA GLN A 727 18.14 -2.17 -31.50
C GLN A 727 16.86 -1.63 -30.89
N ASP A 728 15.78 -2.38 -30.98
CA ASP A 728 14.50 -1.99 -30.35
C ASP A 728 14.48 -2.33 -28.87
N TYR A 729 15.16 -3.41 -28.47
CA TYR A 729 15.28 -3.77 -27.07
C TYR A 729 15.85 -2.63 -26.21
N PHE A 730 16.96 -2.02 -26.63
CA PHE A 730 17.61 -0.94 -25.89
C PHE A 730 16.85 0.39 -25.92
N ARG A 731 15.79 0.48 -26.70
CA ARG A 731 14.83 1.60 -26.68
C ARG A 731 13.66 1.34 -25.74
N LEU A 732 13.35 0.07 -25.47
CA LEU A 732 12.18 -0.38 -24.72
C LEU A 732 12.50 -0.73 -23.27
N ALA A 733 13.75 -1.11 -22.97
CA ALA A 733 14.19 -1.53 -21.64
C ALA A 733 15.60 -1.04 -21.33
N ASP A 734 15.81 -0.45 -20.16
CA ASP A 734 17.10 0.05 -19.70
C ASP A 734 18.10 -1.10 -19.50
N TRP A 735 17.66 -2.20 -18.95
CA TRP A 735 18.48 -3.40 -18.80
C TRP A 735 18.06 -4.46 -19.84
N PRO A 736 19.01 -5.11 -20.56
CA PRO A 736 20.46 -5.06 -20.42
C PRO A 736 21.14 -3.96 -21.26
N GLY A 737 20.38 -3.02 -21.81
CA GLY A 737 20.88 -1.98 -22.72
C GLY A 737 21.96 -1.11 -22.07
N ASP A 738 21.68 -0.52 -20.95
CA ASP A 738 22.59 0.40 -20.26
C ASP A 738 23.95 -0.23 -19.92
N PRO A 739 24.04 -1.41 -19.27
CA PRO A 739 25.33 -2.06 -19.03
C PRO A 739 26.13 -2.34 -20.31
N ILE A 740 25.48 -2.81 -21.36
CA ILE A 740 26.14 -3.13 -22.65
C ILE A 740 26.67 -1.86 -23.34
N ILE A 741 25.82 -0.82 -23.41
CA ILE A 741 26.18 0.48 -24.02
C ILE A 741 27.30 1.16 -23.23
N ASN A 742 27.21 1.17 -21.89
CA ASN A 742 28.23 1.78 -21.05
C ASN A 742 29.59 1.06 -21.20
N ALA A 743 29.60 -0.28 -21.17
CA ALA A 743 30.83 -1.04 -21.40
C ALA A 743 31.45 -0.78 -22.80
N ALA A 744 30.63 -0.60 -23.82
CA ALA A 744 31.12 -0.23 -25.17
C ALA A 744 31.73 1.18 -25.19
N ARG A 745 31.06 2.15 -24.56
CA ARG A 745 31.54 3.55 -24.44
C ARG A 745 32.85 3.64 -23.69
N GLU A 746 32.98 2.94 -22.56
CA GLU A 746 34.23 2.89 -21.79
C GLU A 746 35.42 2.36 -22.61
N LYS A 747 35.13 1.46 -23.56
CA LYS A 747 36.15 0.89 -24.48
C LYS A 747 36.33 1.72 -25.75
N GLY A 748 35.56 2.80 -25.93
CA GLY A 748 35.63 3.64 -27.12
C GLY A 748 35.04 3.01 -28.39
N ILE A 749 34.13 2.04 -28.22
CA ILE A 749 33.44 1.34 -29.32
C ILE A 749 32.26 2.20 -29.77
N SER A 750 32.11 2.42 -31.06
CA SER A 750 30.97 3.13 -31.62
C SER A 750 29.69 2.26 -31.61
N ASP A 751 28.52 2.90 -31.64
CA ASP A 751 27.23 2.19 -31.67
C ASP A 751 27.15 1.23 -32.87
N ASP A 752 27.62 1.63 -34.04
CA ASP A 752 27.65 0.77 -35.25
C ASP A 752 28.51 -0.48 -35.03
N GLU A 753 29.68 -0.36 -34.40
CA GLU A 753 30.55 -1.49 -34.08
C GLU A 753 29.92 -2.38 -33.01
N LEU A 754 29.29 -1.79 -32.01
CA LEU A 754 28.57 -2.52 -30.97
C LEU A 754 27.44 -3.34 -31.60
N TYR A 755 26.49 -2.73 -32.30
CA TYR A 755 25.37 -3.43 -32.93
C TYR A 755 25.83 -4.46 -33.97
N LYS A 756 26.95 -4.22 -34.66
CA LYS A 756 27.56 -5.24 -35.50
C LYS A 756 28.01 -6.45 -34.69
N THR A 757 28.64 -6.28 -33.56
CA THR A 757 29.02 -7.38 -32.66
C THR A 757 27.79 -8.11 -32.15
N LEU A 758 26.80 -7.36 -31.63
CA LEU A 758 25.56 -7.92 -31.06
C LEU A 758 24.73 -8.69 -32.10
N SER A 759 24.76 -8.32 -33.36
CA SER A 759 24.02 -9.01 -34.43
C SER A 759 24.39 -10.48 -34.60
N TYR A 760 25.60 -10.91 -34.17
CA TYR A 760 25.95 -12.34 -34.10
C TYR A 760 25.26 -13.12 -33.01
N PHE A 761 24.67 -12.42 -32.03
CA PHE A 761 24.08 -13.00 -30.81
C PHE A 761 22.60 -12.64 -30.64
N ASP A 762 22.07 -11.84 -31.57
CA ASP A 762 20.66 -11.48 -31.58
C ASP A 762 19.79 -12.71 -31.87
N VAL A 763 18.93 -13.06 -30.90
CA VAL A 763 18.12 -14.29 -30.95
C VAL A 763 17.23 -14.33 -32.18
N MET A 764 16.69 -13.20 -32.63
CA MET A 764 15.88 -13.15 -33.87
C MET A 764 16.62 -13.65 -35.10
N ASN A 765 17.97 -13.57 -35.10
CA ASN A 765 18.82 -14.04 -36.19
C ASN A 765 19.01 -15.56 -36.26
N PHE A 766 18.55 -16.29 -35.20
CA PHE A 766 18.62 -17.76 -35.13
C PHE A 766 17.32 -18.43 -35.51
N THR A 767 16.18 -17.81 -35.15
CA THR A 767 14.89 -18.47 -35.05
C THR A 767 14.32 -19.00 -36.39
N ASP A 768 14.75 -18.48 -37.52
CA ASP A 768 14.38 -19.00 -38.85
C ASP A 768 14.97 -20.38 -39.20
N ARG A 769 15.89 -20.90 -38.33
CA ARG A 769 16.54 -22.21 -38.47
C ARG A 769 15.90 -23.28 -37.57
N ILE A 770 15.00 -22.89 -36.65
CA ILE A 770 14.32 -23.82 -35.75
C ILE A 770 13.51 -24.82 -36.58
N ALA A 771 13.76 -26.12 -36.33
CA ALA A 771 13.15 -27.21 -37.11
C ALA A 771 12.14 -28.01 -36.31
N CYS A 772 11.78 -27.58 -35.13
CA CYS A 772 10.83 -28.27 -34.23
C CYS A 772 9.65 -27.37 -33.84
N PRO A 773 8.53 -27.91 -33.35
CA PRO A 773 7.40 -27.16 -32.81
C PRO A 773 7.78 -26.27 -31.62
N VAL A 774 7.12 -25.12 -31.53
CA VAL A 774 7.38 -24.09 -30.50
C VAL A 774 6.09 -23.65 -29.84
N ILE A 775 6.07 -23.57 -28.50
CA ILE A 775 5.07 -22.83 -27.75
C ILE A 775 5.75 -21.75 -26.90
N MET A 776 5.42 -20.49 -27.12
CA MET A 776 6.02 -19.35 -26.39
C MET A 776 5.03 -18.74 -25.40
N ALA A 777 5.49 -18.40 -24.20
CA ALA A 777 4.70 -17.58 -23.27
C ALA A 777 5.26 -16.18 -23.13
N ILE A 778 4.39 -15.18 -23.04
CA ILE A 778 4.72 -13.78 -22.83
C ILE A 778 3.92 -13.18 -21.67
N GLY A 779 4.51 -12.23 -20.93
CA GLY A 779 3.82 -11.32 -20.04
C GLY A 779 3.55 -10.00 -20.76
N LEU A 780 2.28 -9.58 -20.85
CA LEU A 780 1.94 -8.36 -21.59
C LEU A 780 2.54 -7.10 -20.93
N GLN A 781 2.72 -7.13 -19.63
CA GLN A 781 3.27 -6.03 -18.82
C GLN A 781 4.78 -6.18 -18.55
N ASP A 782 5.51 -6.99 -19.32
CA ASP A 782 6.92 -7.29 -19.08
C ASP A 782 7.83 -6.07 -19.43
N PRO A 783 8.46 -5.40 -18.44
CA PRO A 783 9.36 -4.28 -18.68
C PRO A 783 10.81 -4.73 -18.94
N VAL A 784 11.14 -6.03 -18.70
CA VAL A 784 12.50 -6.57 -18.80
C VAL A 784 12.73 -7.22 -20.16
N CYS A 785 11.80 -8.07 -20.61
CA CYS A 785 11.80 -8.67 -21.93
C CYS A 785 10.50 -8.26 -22.66
N PRO A 786 10.40 -7.01 -23.14
CA PRO A 786 9.17 -6.47 -23.69
C PRO A 786 8.57 -7.38 -24.78
N PRO A 787 7.23 -7.55 -24.82
CA PRO A 787 6.58 -8.43 -25.80
C PRO A 787 6.97 -8.16 -27.25
N HIS A 788 7.23 -6.90 -27.60
CA HIS A 788 7.70 -6.51 -28.91
C HIS A 788 8.93 -7.33 -29.36
N THR A 789 9.94 -7.38 -28.48
CA THR A 789 11.21 -8.10 -28.74
C THR A 789 11.00 -9.60 -28.79
N ASN A 790 10.06 -10.15 -28.02
CA ASN A 790 9.71 -11.56 -28.08
C ASN A 790 9.13 -11.94 -29.43
N PHE A 791 8.24 -11.09 -30.01
CA PHE A 791 7.67 -11.31 -31.33
C PHE A 791 8.66 -11.08 -32.44
N ALA A 792 9.70 -10.26 -32.27
CA ALA A 792 10.78 -10.13 -33.23
C ALA A 792 11.46 -11.48 -33.53
N GLY A 793 11.73 -12.28 -32.50
CA GLY A 793 12.22 -13.64 -32.65
C GLY A 793 11.15 -14.61 -33.13
N TYR A 794 9.98 -14.61 -32.48
CA TYR A 794 8.88 -15.54 -32.76
C TYR A 794 8.40 -15.49 -34.20
N ASN A 795 8.23 -14.29 -34.79
CA ASN A 795 7.68 -14.14 -36.13
C ASN A 795 8.59 -14.74 -37.23
N ASN A 796 9.89 -14.84 -36.97
CA ASN A 796 10.84 -15.46 -37.89
C ASN A 796 10.83 -17.00 -37.86
N ILE A 797 10.19 -17.66 -36.87
CA ILE A 797 10.07 -19.13 -36.81
C ILE A 797 9.14 -19.60 -37.93
N LYS A 798 9.57 -20.65 -38.66
CA LYS A 798 8.88 -21.18 -39.86
C LYS A 798 8.12 -22.49 -39.59
N THR A 799 8.41 -23.16 -38.50
CA THR A 799 7.77 -24.39 -38.10
C THR A 799 6.44 -24.14 -37.39
N GLU A 800 5.74 -25.20 -37.00
CA GLU A 800 4.55 -25.11 -36.17
C GLU A 800 4.86 -24.33 -34.89
N LYS A 801 4.08 -23.29 -34.63
CA LYS A 801 4.30 -22.40 -33.51
C LYS A 801 2.98 -21.89 -32.95
N SER A 802 2.96 -21.69 -31.64
CA SER A 802 1.88 -21.06 -30.90
C SER A 802 2.44 -20.19 -29.79
N TRP A 803 1.61 -19.33 -29.24
CA TRP A 803 1.97 -18.50 -28.09
C TRP A 803 0.80 -18.34 -27.13
N VAL A 804 1.11 -18.00 -25.88
CA VAL A 804 0.18 -17.72 -24.79
C VAL A 804 0.55 -16.37 -24.19
N CYS A 805 -0.46 -15.52 -23.99
CA CYS A 805 -0.31 -14.23 -23.31
C CYS A 805 -0.88 -14.29 -21.91
N TYR A 806 -0.15 -13.71 -20.95
CA TYR A 806 -0.62 -13.45 -19.60
C TYR A 806 -0.80 -11.94 -19.43
N PRO A 807 -2.03 -11.42 -19.54
CA PRO A 807 -2.29 -9.98 -19.73
C PRO A 807 -1.89 -9.12 -18.53
N LEU A 808 -1.89 -9.66 -17.32
CA LEU A 808 -1.49 -8.95 -16.09
C LEU A 808 -0.06 -9.28 -15.64
N SER A 809 0.63 -10.21 -16.32
CA SER A 809 1.97 -10.62 -15.93
C SER A 809 3.02 -9.65 -16.46
N GLY A 810 3.95 -9.29 -15.59
CA GLY A 810 5.25 -8.72 -15.95
C GLY A 810 6.22 -9.81 -16.39
N HIS A 811 7.51 -9.68 -15.97
CA HIS A 811 8.55 -10.63 -16.34
C HIS A 811 8.36 -12.05 -15.79
N ASN A 812 7.62 -12.22 -14.69
CA ASN A 812 7.46 -13.49 -13.97
C ASN A 812 6.39 -14.42 -14.59
N VAL A 813 6.45 -14.67 -15.89
CA VAL A 813 5.51 -15.54 -16.61
C VAL A 813 5.47 -16.96 -16.03
N TRP A 814 6.60 -17.44 -15.53
CA TRP A 814 6.74 -18.78 -14.94
C TRP A 814 5.96 -18.99 -13.63
N GLU A 815 5.52 -17.92 -12.96
CA GLU A 815 4.70 -17.97 -11.75
C GLU A 815 3.21 -18.17 -12.09
N GLN A 816 2.82 -18.10 -13.35
CA GLN A 816 1.45 -18.31 -13.79
C GLN A 816 1.06 -19.78 -13.64
N LYS A 817 0.00 -20.05 -12.90
CA LYS A 817 -0.44 -21.41 -12.52
C LYS A 817 -0.74 -22.33 -13.71
N GLU A 818 -1.21 -21.75 -14.78
CA GLU A 818 -1.62 -22.47 -15.99
C GLU A 818 -0.44 -22.85 -16.88
N TRP A 819 0.66 -22.06 -16.85
CA TRP A 819 1.78 -22.23 -17.75
C TRP A 819 2.51 -23.60 -17.62
N PRO A 820 2.81 -24.10 -16.40
CA PRO A 820 3.39 -25.44 -16.24
C PRO A 820 2.57 -26.54 -16.89
N LYS A 821 1.23 -26.46 -16.74
CA LYS A 821 0.33 -27.44 -17.34
C LYS A 821 0.28 -27.30 -18.88
N THR A 822 0.23 -26.10 -19.38
CA THR A 822 0.20 -25.83 -20.83
C THR A 822 1.46 -26.37 -21.50
N LYS A 823 2.63 -26.13 -20.92
CA LYS A 823 3.91 -26.70 -21.40
C LYS A 823 3.89 -28.25 -21.40
N GLU A 824 3.44 -28.81 -20.28
CA GLU A 824 3.42 -30.28 -20.15
C GLU A 824 2.46 -30.91 -21.15
N ASP A 825 1.26 -30.36 -21.33
CA ASP A 825 0.28 -30.85 -22.33
C ASP A 825 0.87 -30.76 -23.76
N PHE A 826 1.60 -29.68 -24.08
CA PHE A 826 2.29 -29.49 -25.35
C PHE A 826 3.38 -30.59 -25.57
N PHE A 827 4.30 -30.79 -24.62
CA PHE A 827 5.34 -31.81 -24.74
C PHE A 827 4.78 -33.24 -24.78
N GLN A 828 3.73 -33.51 -24.01
CA GLN A 828 3.05 -34.80 -24.03
C GLN A 828 2.34 -35.07 -25.36
N TYR A 829 1.79 -34.02 -25.99
CA TYR A 829 1.23 -34.15 -27.32
C TYR A 829 2.29 -34.55 -28.34
N ILE A 830 3.44 -33.85 -28.37
CA ILE A 830 4.56 -34.16 -29.26
C ILE A 830 5.15 -35.55 -28.99
N TYR A 831 5.25 -35.93 -27.70
CA TYR A 831 5.78 -37.28 -27.34
C TYR A 831 4.89 -38.45 -27.86
N LYS A 832 3.57 -38.23 -27.98
CA LYS A 832 2.62 -39.28 -28.38
C LYS A 832 2.41 -39.37 -29.90
N HIS A 833 2.76 -38.36 -30.65
CA HIS A 833 2.50 -38.24 -32.08
C HIS A 833 3.78 -38.06 -32.89
#